data_463dc44fcf491114b65db0bce116fb77
#
_entry.id   463dc44fcf491114b65db0bce116fb77
#
_cell.length_a   1.000
_cell.length_b   1.000
_cell.length_c   1.000
_cell.angle_alpha   90.00
_cell.angle_beta   90.00
_cell.angle_gamma   90.00
#
_symmetry.space_group_name_H-M   'P 1'
#
loop_
_entity.id
_entity.type
_entity.pdbx_description
1 polymer ?
#
loop_
_entity_poly.entity_id
_entity_poly.type
_entity_poly.pdbx_seq_one_letter_code
_entity_poly.pdbx_strand_id
1 'polypeptide(L)'
;RNAFWGIRSNYKGMPVDCPQRNERQPWLGDRTMGCWGESMLFDNYAMYTKWARDIREAQREDGCIPDVAPAYWNYYSDNVTWPAALPMACDMLFTNFGDKRSIEENYPAIKKWVSHIREYYMTEDFIITKDKYGDWCVPPESLELIHSKDPSRKTDGALIATAYYLKVLQLMHRFASLQGLKADAEEWEDLEHRMKDAFNARFLHIKEGTSPVPGHTLYPDSIFYGNNTVTANILPLAFGLVPKNYIHEVAKNAVTSIITTNKGHISTGVIGVQWLLRELSRRGHADVAYLLATNKTYPSWGYMVEKGATTIWELWNGDTANPEMNSGNHVMLLGDLLPWCFNNLAGIRADRWKSGYKHIVFQPAFEIQELSNVDASYMSIYGKIISRWTKTPTHLEWDIELPANTTGEVHLPDGRKEKIGSGKYHFSVDIPTRNTAILSDEFLYKKASFPECHGATIVELKNGDLVASFFGGTKERNPDCCIWVCRKPKDSKEWTAPQLAADGVFSLKDSQAALAGIDSTCTPVKNEKGKLIARRKACWNPVLFQIPGGDLILFYKIGLKVSDWTGWLVRSRDGGKTWSKREPLPEGFLGPIKNKPEYINGRIICPSSTEGSNGWRVHFEISDDKGKTWKMVGPLDAELSVPTQNRKKGGVNVDDQEGGEAIEGEGAKPVYAIQPSILKHKDGRLQILCRTRNAQVATAWSSDNGDTWSKVTLLDVPNNNSGTDAVTMKDGRHILIYNNFSTLPGTPKGPRTPLCVAVSEDGINWQPVLTLEDSP
;
A
#
# COMPACT_ATOMS: atom_id res chain seq x y z
N ARG A 1 -12.63 6.92 -31.05
CA ARG A 1 -13.13 6.55 -32.38
C ARG A 1 -13.36 5.05 -32.50
N ASN A 2 -12.37 4.21 -32.27
CA ASN A 2 -12.46 2.75 -32.42
C ASN A 2 -13.54 2.13 -31.50
N ALA A 3 -13.59 2.55 -30.24
CA ALA A 3 -14.64 2.12 -29.30
C ALA A 3 -16.03 2.46 -29.82
N PHE A 4 -16.26 3.69 -30.29
CA PHE A 4 -17.54 4.12 -30.85
C PHE A 4 -17.99 3.24 -32.03
N TRP A 5 -17.10 3.01 -32.99
CA TRP A 5 -17.42 2.19 -34.15
C TRP A 5 -17.59 0.71 -33.82
N GLY A 6 -16.77 0.18 -32.91
CA GLY A 6 -16.91 -1.19 -32.41
C GLY A 6 -18.27 -1.40 -31.76
N ILE A 7 -18.67 -0.53 -30.83
CA ILE A 7 -19.97 -0.61 -30.15
C ILE A 7 -21.11 -0.48 -31.14
N ARG A 8 -21.10 0.57 -31.97
CA ARG A 8 -22.17 0.86 -32.94
C ARG A 8 -22.42 -0.28 -33.92
N SER A 9 -21.35 -0.88 -34.45
CA SER A 9 -21.45 -1.98 -35.42
C SER A 9 -21.94 -3.28 -34.80
N ASN A 10 -21.78 -3.45 -33.50
CA ASN A 10 -22.21 -4.64 -32.75
C ASN A 10 -23.62 -4.48 -32.12
N TYR A 11 -24.34 -3.40 -32.42
CA TYR A 11 -25.75 -3.23 -32.02
C TYR A 11 -26.67 -3.64 -33.17
N LYS A 12 -27.36 -4.80 -33.03
CA LYS A 12 -28.22 -5.45 -34.02
C LYS A 12 -29.61 -5.77 -33.45
N GLY A 13 -30.20 -4.84 -32.68
CA GLY A 13 -31.41 -5.10 -31.90
C GLY A 13 -31.16 -5.88 -30.62
N MET A 14 -29.95 -6.35 -30.46
CA MET A 14 -29.32 -6.93 -29.29
C MET A 14 -27.81 -6.67 -29.39
N PRO A 15 -27.05 -6.71 -28.30
CA PRO A 15 -25.60 -6.58 -28.36
C PRO A 15 -25.00 -7.91 -28.85
N VAL A 16 -24.23 -7.90 -29.95
CA VAL A 16 -23.54 -9.08 -30.48
C VAL A 16 -22.02 -8.96 -30.29
N ASP A 17 -21.32 -10.09 -30.30
CA ASP A 17 -19.87 -10.17 -30.15
C ASP A 17 -19.13 -9.59 -31.36
N CYS A 18 -19.50 -10.00 -32.56
CA CYS A 18 -18.90 -9.61 -33.83
C CYS A 18 -19.93 -9.52 -34.95
N PRO A 19 -19.91 -8.46 -35.81
CA PRO A 19 -20.96 -8.26 -36.80
C PRO A 19 -20.68 -8.93 -38.13
N GLN A 20 -19.45 -9.34 -38.43
CA GLN A 20 -18.99 -9.77 -39.74
C GLN A 20 -18.86 -11.28 -39.91
N ARG A 21 -18.75 -12.06 -38.82
CA ARG A 21 -18.69 -13.52 -38.86
C ARG A 21 -20.07 -14.16 -38.81
N ASN A 22 -20.16 -15.46 -39.18
CA ASN A 22 -21.38 -16.23 -39.02
C ASN A 22 -21.81 -16.43 -37.57
N GLU A 23 -20.93 -16.25 -36.64
CA GLU A 23 -21.20 -16.29 -35.22
C GLU A 23 -22.26 -15.26 -34.82
N ARG A 24 -21.95 -14.00 -34.77
CA ARG A 24 -22.87 -12.89 -34.46
C ARG A 24 -23.81 -13.16 -33.29
N GLN A 25 -23.24 -13.70 -32.18
CA GLN A 25 -24.00 -14.12 -31.02
C GLN A 25 -24.00 -13.06 -29.93
N PRO A 26 -25.08 -12.94 -29.17
CA PRO A 26 -25.14 -12.06 -28.01
C PRO A 26 -24.50 -12.76 -26.78
N TRP A 27 -23.17 -12.93 -26.80
CA TRP A 27 -22.42 -13.47 -25.72
C TRP A 27 -22.51 -12.58 -24.48
N LEU A 28 -22.86 -13.18 -23.32
CA LEU A 28 -23.10 -12.43 -22.10
C LEU A 28 -21.81 -11.87 -21.53
N GLY A 29 -20.74 -12.66 -21.49
CA GLY A 29 -19.45 -12.26 -20.94
C GLY A 29 -18.82 -11.05 -21.59
N ASP A 30 -19.06 -10.87 -22.90
CA ASP A 30 -18.57 -9.72 -23.67
C ASP A 30 -19.14 -8.39 -23.18
N ARG A 31 -20.30 -8.43 -22.52
CA ARG A 31 -21.05 -7.26 -22.08
C ARG A 31 -21.12 -7.10 -20.56
N THR A 32 -20.56 -8.00 -19.78
CA THR A 32 -20.69 -7.99 -18.31
C THR A 32 -20.32 -6.63 -17.71
N MET A 33 -19.22 -6.04 -18.18
CA MET A 33 -18.86 -4.64 -17.81
C MET A 33 -18.87 -3.67 -18.99
N GLY A 34 -18.83 -4.17 -20.21
CA GLY A 34 -18.92 -3.33 -21.42
C GLY A 34 -20.15 -2.45 -21.44
N CYS A 35 -21.28 -2.92 -20.88
CA CYS A 35 -22.52 -2.16 -20.80
C CYS A 35 -22.34 -0.79 -20.12
N TRP A 36 -21.49 -0.66 -19.12
CA TRP A 36 -21.18 0.60 -18.46
C TRP A 36 -20.46 1.58 -19.39
N GLY A 37 -19.47 1.10 -20.14
CA GLY A 37 -18.75 1.93 -21.11
C GLY A 37 -19.59 2.29 -22.32
N GLU A 38 -20.42 1.39 -22.77
CA GLU A 38 -21.33 1.61 -23.89
C GLU A 38 -22.36 2.67 -23.57
N SER A 39 -22.92 2.70 -22.35
CA SER A 39 -23.87 3.72 -21.89
C SER A 39 -23.26 5.14 -21.79
N MET A 40 -21.92 5.25 -21.77
CA MET A 40 -21.25 6.55 -21.81
C MET A 40 -21.26 7.17 -23.20
N LEU A 41 -21.40 6.38 -24.26
CA LEU A 41 -21.37 6.83 -25.65
C LEU A 41 -22.72 6.76 -26.34
N PHE A 42 -23.63 5.92 -25.88
CA PHE A 42 -24.91 5.66 -26.50
C PHE A 42 -26.04 5.66 -25.47
N ASP A 43 -27.20 6.19 -25.85
CA ASP A 43 -28.45 5.91 -25.17
C ASP A 43 -28.87 4.46 -25.49
N ASN A 44 -28.37 3.52 -24.69
CA ASN A 44 -28.58 2.10 -24.85
C ASN A 44 -29.67 1.54 -23.90
N TYR A 45 -30.41 2.42 -23.22
CA TYR A 45 -31.44 2.04 -22.26
C TYR A 45 -32.45 1.02 -22.81
N ALA A 46 -33.12 1.32 -23.90
CA ALA A 46 -34.17 0.46 -24.46
C ALA A 46 -33.60 -0.91 -24.90
N MET A 47 -32.38 -0.90 -25.46
CA MET A 47 -31.74 -2.13 -25.90
C MET A 47 -31.34 -3.03 -24.73
N TYR A 48 -30.73 -2.48 -23.70
CA TYR A 48 -30.31 -3.27 -22.53
C TYR A 48 -31.50 -3.70 -21.67
N THR A 49 -32.57 -2.91 -21.58
CA THR A 49 -33.83 -3.31 -20.93
C THR A 49 -34.45 -4.52 -21.66
N LYS A 50 -34.49 -4.47 -23.00
CA LYS A 50 -34.92 -5.61 -23.79
C LYS A 50 -34.01 -6.82 -23.60
N TRP A 51 -32.71 -6.63 -23.69
CA TRP A 51 -31.75 -7.72 -23.58
C TRP A 51 -31.77 -8.40 -22.19
N ALA A 52 -31.93 -7.64 -21.11
CA ALA A 52 -32.14 -8.22 -19.77
C ALA A 52 -33.38 -9.13 -19.74
N ARG A 53 -34.45 -8.76 -20.45
CA ARG A 53 -35.63 -9.63 -20.65
C ARG A 53 -35.31 -10.86 -21.47
N ASP A 54 -34.60 -10.72 -22.59
CA ASP A 54 -34.18 -11.86 -23.42
C ASP A 54 -33.37 -12.88 -22.63
N ILE A 55 -32.45 -12.40 -21.74
CA ILE A 55 -31.67 -13.28 -20.86
C ILE A 55 -32.58 -14.00 -19.87
N ARG A 56 -33.52 -13.29 -19.24
CA ARG A 56 -34.49 -13.89 -18.31
C ARG A 56 -35.36 -14.93 -18.99
N GLU A 57 -35.87 -14.67 -20.20
CA GLU A 57 -36.71 -15.57 -20.96
C GLU A 57 -35.94 -16.81 -21.45
N ALA A 58 -34.63 -16.74 -21.61
CA ALA A 58 -33.78 -17.85 -21.94
C ALA A 58 -33.40 -18.73 -20.72
N GLN A 59 -33.75 -18.33 -19.49
CA GLN A 59 -33.45 -19.09 -18.28
C GLN A 59 -34.22 -20.43 -18.28
N ARG A 60 -33.53 -21.54 -17.94
CA ARG A 60 -34.12 -22.85 -17.76
C ARG A 60 -34.91 -22.99 -16.47
N GLU A 61 -35.75 -24.03 -16.40
CA GLU A 61 -36.53 -24.31 -15.18
C GLU A 61 -35.67 -24.65 -13.97
N ASP A 62 -34.46 -25.21 -14.16
CA ASP A 62 -33.49 -25.47 -13.11
C ASP A 62 -32.78 -24.22 -12.60
N GLY A 63 -32.93 -23.09 -13.28
CA GLY A 63 -32.33 -21.80 -12.91
C GLY A 63 -31.09 -21.43 -13.75
N CYS A 64 -30.59 -22.34 -14.56
CA CYS A 64 -29.43 -22.04 -15.39
C CYS A 64 -29.72 -20.92 -16.41
N ILE A 65 -28.82 -19.93 -16.49
CA ILE A 65 -28.81 -18.87 -17.51
C ILE A 65 -27.79 -19.26 -18.58
N PRO A 66 -28.11 -19.11 -19.89
CA PRO A 66 -27.17 -19.46 -20.96
C PRO A 66 -25.99 -18.48 -21.03
N ASP A 67 -24.93 -18.90 -21.71
CA ASP A 67 -23.78 -18.03 -22.02
C ASP A 67 -24.08 -17.04 -23.15
N VAL A 68 -25.14 -17.32 -23.94
CA VAL A 68 -25.62 -16.55 -25.09
C VAL A 68 -27.13 -16.33 -24.97
N ALA A 69 -27.62 -15.11 -25.07
CA ALA A 69 -29.05 -14.82 -25.02
C ALA A 69 -29.43 -13.64 -25.96
N PRO A 70 -30.44 -13.79 -26.86
CA PRO A 70 -31.25 -15.00 -27.06
C PRO A 70 -30.42 -16.25 -27.38
N ALA A 71 -30.82 -17.36 -26.85
CA ALA A 71 -30.05 -18.63 -26.93
C ALA A 71 -30.20 -19.28 -28.30
N TYR A 72 -29.69 -18.69 -29.37
CA TYR A 72 -29.64 -19.32 -30.69
C TYR A 72 -28.77 -20.57 -30.68
N TRP A 73 -27.58 -20.48 -30.08
CA TRP A 73 -26.78 -21.64 -29.72
C TRP A 73 -27.12 -22.10 -28.30
N ASN A 74 -27.27 -23.37 -28.12
CA ASN A 74 -27.72 -23.95 -26.85
C ASN A 74 -26.53 -24.10 -25.86
N TYR A 75 -25.93 -22.99 -25.47
CA TYR A 75 -24.82 -22.96 -24.52
C TYR A 75 -25.31 -22.65 -23.11
N TYR A 76 -25.47 -23.68 -22.31
CA TYR A 76 -25.81 -23.61 -20.90
C TYR A 76 -24.67 -24.30 -20.12
N SER A 77 -23.63 -23.57 -19.80
CA SER A 77 -22.40 -24.13 -19.25
C SER A 77 -22.28 -24.01 -17.74
N ASP A 78 -23.27 -23.39 -17.09
CA ASP A 78 -23.21 -23.06 -15.67
C ASP A 78 -21.99 -22.22 -15.28
N ASN A 79 -21.48 -21.45 -16.22
CA ASN A 79 -20.45 -20.46 -15.92
C ASN A 79 -21.03 -19.32 -15.08
N VAL A 80 -20.23 -18.74 -14.18
CA VAL A 80 -20.67 -17.62 -13.31
C VAL A 80 -20.47 -16.27 -14.02
N THR A 81 -19.32 -16.09 -14.66
CA THR A 81 -18.89 -14.78 -15.17
C THR A 81 -19.75 -14.28 -16.33
N TRP A 82 -20.19 -15.16 -17.25
CA TRP A 82 -21.04 -14.78 -18.38
C TRP A 82 -22.46 -14.42 -17.93
N PRO A 83 -23.18 -15.31 -17.22
CA PRO A 83 -24.53 -14.99 -16.70
C PRO A 83 -24.60 -13.80 -15.75
N ALA A 84 -23.49 -13.42 -15.11
CA ALA A 84 -23.41 -12.19 -14.30
C ALA A 84 -23.74 -10.92 -15.10
N ALA A 85 -23.78 -10.99 -16.45
CA ALA A 85 -24.23 -9.89 -17.28
C ALA A 85 -25.66 -9.42 -16.93
N LEU A 86 -26.57 -10.33 -16.52
CA LEU A 86 -27.92 -9.95 -16.14
C LEU A 86 -27.98 -9.01 -14.93
N PRO A 87 -27.46 -9.37 -13.74
CA PRO A 87 -27.43 -8.44 -12.62
C PRO A 87 -26.57 -7.20 -12.88
N MET A 88 -25.48 -7.31 -13.64
CA MET A 88 -24.64 -6.13 -13.99
C MET A 88 -25.39 -5.15 -14.90
N ALA A 89 -26.14 -5.62 -15.90
CA ALA A 89 -26.96 -4.81 -16.76
C ALA A 89 -28.07 -4.10 -15.95
N CYS A 90 -28.74 -4.81 -15.04
CA CYS A 90 -29.74 -4.21 -14.15
C CYS A 90 -29.14 -3.12 -13.25
N ASP A 91 -27.91 -3.33 -12.71
CA ASP A 91 -27.19 -2.33 -11.91
C ASP A 91 -26.81 -1.10 -12.75
N MET A 92 -26.38 -1.29 -13.99
CA MET A 92 -26.08 -0.22 -14.94
C MET A 92 -27.34 0.58 -15.30
N LEU A 93 -28.45 -0.10 -15.66
CA LEU A 93 -29.72 0.55 -15.98
C LEU A 93 -30.25 1.39 -14.81
N PHE A 94 -30.15 0.88 -13.59
CA PHE A 94 -30.51 1.64 -12.41
C PHE A 94 -29.56 2.83 -12.18
N THR A 95 -28.25 2.60 -12.19
CA THR A 95 -27.26 3.63 -11.83
C THR A 95 -27.21 4.76 -12.85
N ASN A 96 -27.24 4.42 -14.17
CA ASN A 96 -27.08 5.42 -15.23
C ASN A 96 -28.40 6.01 -15.71
N PHE A 97 -29.50 5.25 -15.65
CA PHE A 97 -30.81 5.68 -16.17
C PHE A 97 -31.90 5.78 -15.08
N GLY A 98 -31.62 5.40 -13.83
CA GLY A 98 -32.59 5.47 -12.76
C GLY A 98 -33.69 4.42 -12.83
N ASP A 99 -33.55 3.40 -13.68
CA ASP A 99 -34.60 2.41 -13.92
C ASP A 99 -34.63 1.28 -12.89
N LYS A 100 -35.44 1.47 -11.86
CA LYS A 100 -35.67 0.47 -10.82
C LYS A 100 -36.45 -0.76 -11.33
N ARG A 101 -37.27 -0.61 -12.37
CA ARG A 101 -38.09 -1.71 -12.93
C ARG A 101 -37.22 -2.85 -13.45
N SER A 102 -36.10 -2.53 -14.07
CA SER A 102 -35.15 -3.56 -14.53
C SER A 102 -34.68 -4.46 -13.39
N ILE A 103 -34.50 -3.91 -12.18
CA ILE A 103 -34.19 -4.70 -10.99
C ILE A 103 -35.40 -5.52 -10.57
N GLU A 104 -36.58 -4.89 -10.41
CA GLU A 104 -37.81 -5.52 -9.93
C GLU A 104 -38.25 -6.69 -10.80
N GLU A 105 -38.22 -6.52 -12.11
CA GLU A 105 -38.63 -7.54 -13.08
C GLU A 105 -37.65 -8.72 -13.18
N ASN A 106 -36.36 -8.51 -12.98
CA ASN A 106 -35.35 -9.55 -13.18
C ASN A 106 -34.88 -10.18 -11.86
N TYR A 107 -35.18 -9.60 -10.70
CA TYR A 107 -34.75 -10.08 -9.41
C TYR A 107 -35.11 -11.56 -9.14
N PRO A 108 -36.34 -12.02 -9.44
CA PRO A 108 -36.67 -13.44 -9.25
C PRO A 108 -35.82 -14.40 -10.08
N ALA A 109 -35.50 -14.02 -11.33
CA ALA A 109 -34.67 -14.83 -12.22
C ALA A 109 -33.22 -14.85 -11.74
N ILE A 110 -32.68 -13.72 -11.30
CA ILE A 110 -31.33 -13.64 -10.74
C ILE A 110 -31.25 -14.48 -9.45
N LYS A 111 -32.25 -14.36 -8.55
CA LYS A 111 -32.33 -15.16 -7.32
C LYS A 111 -32.32 -16.66 -7.62
N LYS A 112 -33.11 -17.09 -8.62
CA LYS A 112 -33.18 -18.48 -9.06
C LYS A 112 -31.82 -18.99 -9.59
N TRP A 113 -31.13 -18.17 -10.39
CA TRP A 113 -29.81 -18.52 -10.90
C TRP A 113 -28.76 -18.57 -9.79
N VAL A 114 -28.74 -17.61 -8.87
CA VAL A 114 -27.84 -17.60 -7.71
C VAL A 114 -28.04 -18.87 -6.86
N SER A 115 -29.32 -19.27 -6.62
CA SER A 115 -29.65 -20.49 -5.90
C SER A 115 -29.18 -21.74 -6.64
N HIS A 116 -29.36 -21.82 -7.96
CA HIS A 116 -28.87 -22.90 -8.81
C HIS A 116 -27.35 -23.07 -8.71
N ILE A 117 -26.58 -21.98 -8.88
CA ILE A 117 -25.12 -22.04 -8.75
C ILE A 117 -24.68 -22.48 -7.35
N ARG A 118 -25.37 -22.00 -6.30
CA ARG A 118 -25.11 -22.40 -4.91
C ARG A 118 -25.37 -23.90 -4.70
N GLU A 119 -26.46 -24.41 -5.19
CA GLU A 119 -26.85 -25.80 -5.01
C GLU A 119 -25.92 -26.79 -5.70
N TYR A 120 -25.53 -26.48 -6.94
CA TYR A 120 -24.80 -27.45 -7.78
C TYR A 120 -23.27 -27.29 -7.77
N TYR A 121 -22.74 -26.09 -7.44
CA TYR A 121 -21.32 -25.76 -7.67
C TYR A 121 -20.62 -25.11 -6.48
N MET A 122 -21.31 -24.84 -5.39
CA MET A 122 -20.70 -24.37 -4.16
C MET A 122 -20.24 -25.57 -3.32
N THR A 123 -18.99 -25.54 -2.90
CA THR A 123 -18.46 -26.56 -1.97
C THR A 123 -18.94 -26.29 -0.54
N GLU A 124 -18.75 -27.29 0.36
CA GLU A 124 -18.99 -27.11 1.80
C GLU A 124 -18.18 -25.95 2.40
N ASP A 125 -17.01 -25.67 1.82
CA ASP A 125 -16.13 -24.55 2.21
C ASP A 125 -16.50 -23.23 1.52
N PHE A 126 -17.71 -23.07 1.01
CA PHE A 126 -18.21 -21.84 0.37
C PHE A 126 -17.42 -21.35 -0.85
N ILE A 127 -16.84 -22.23 -1.64
CA ILE A 127 -16.12 -21.90 -2.87
C ILE A 127 -16.93 -22.36 -4.08
N ILE A 128 -17.04 -21.51 -5.10
CA ILE A 128 -17.61 -21.90 -6.40
C ILE A 128 -16.50 -22.49 -7.26
N THR A 129 -16.68 -23.72 -7.67
CA THR A 129 -15.65 -24.46 -8.44
C THR A 129 -15.87 -24.41 -9.95
N LYS A 130 -17.06 -23.99 -10.39
CA LYS A 130 -17.42 -24.02 -11.82
C LYS A 130 -16.98 -22.75 -12.53
N ASP A 131 -16.02 -22.91 -13.41
CA ASP A 131 -15.62 -21.92 -14.40
C ASP A 131 -15.36 -22.63 -15.73
N LYS A 132 -15.67 -21.99 -16.86
CA LYS A 132 -15.45 -22.54 -18.19
C LYS A 132 -14.43 -21.75 -19.00
N TYR A 133 -14.50 -20.44 -18.92
CA TYR A 133 -13.76 -19.58 -19.84
C TYR A 133 -12.50 -18.98 -19.24
N GLY A 134 -12.42 -18.89 -17.90
CA GLY A 134 -11.32 -18.23 -17.21
C GLY A 134 -11.21 -16.74 -17.57
N ASP A 135 -10.03 -16.18 -17.48
CA ASP A 135 -9.71 -14.84 -17.98
C ASP A 135 -9.47 -14.92 -19.51
N TRP A 136 -10.56 -14.98 -20.27
CA TRP A 136 -10.54 -15.22 -21.73
C TRP A 136 -9.69 -14.18 -22.45
N CYS A 137 -8.92 -14.61 -23.46
CA CYS A 137 -8.05 -13.74 -24.26
C CYS A 137 -6.93 -13.02 -23.47
N VAL A 138 -6.37 -13.67 -22.45
CA VAL A 138 -5.08 -13.22 -21.90
C VAL A 138 -4.05 -13.13 -23.03
N PRO A 139 -3.24 -12.03 -23.11
CA PRO A 139 -2.23 -11.89 -24.15
C PRO A 139 -1.31 -13.12 -24.19
N PRO A 140 -1.17 -13.80 -25.34
CA PRO A 140 -0.28 -14.96 -25.45
C PRO A 140 1.20 -14.54 -25.42
N GLU A 141 2.06 -15.50 -25.12
CA GLU A 141 3.51 -15.35 -25.07
C GLU A 141 4.16 -15.17 -26.45
N SER A 142 3.46 -15.52 -27.52
CA SER A 142 3.88 -15.35 -28.91
C SER A 142 2.73 -14.79 -29.75
N LEU A 143 3.07 -13.92 -30.70
CA LEU A 143 2.09 -13.21 -31.54
C LEU A 143 1.28 -14.11 -32.48
N GLU A 144 1.76 -15.33 -32.77
CA GLU A 144 1.09 -16.30 -33.62
C GLU A 144 0.06 -17.14 -32.87
N LEU A 145 0.09 -17.10 -31.54
CA LEU A 145 -0.84 -17.89 -30.72
C LEU A 145 -2.20 -17.18 -30.58
N ILE A 146 -3.27 -17.95 -30.54
CA ILE A 146 -4.63 -17.47 -30.22
C ILE A 146 -4.76 -17.31 -28.70
N HIS A 147 -4.32 -18.32 -27.96
CA HIS A 147 -4.37 -18.35 -26.50
C HIS A 147 -2.99 -18.66 -25.93
N SER A 148 -2.71 -18.09 -24.76
CA SER A 148 -1.51 -18.43 -24.01
C SER A 148 -1.49 -19.93 -23.69
N LYS A 149 -0.34 -20.56 -23.86
CA LYS A 149 -0.05 -21.93 -23.44
C LYS A 149 0.61 -21.99 -22.07
N ASP A 150 1.08 -20.85 -21.56
CA ASP A 150 1.75 -20.73 -20.26
C ASP A 150 0.72 -20.73 -19.12
N PRO A 151 0.69 -21.76 -18.24
CA PRO A 151 -0.24 -21.81 -17.11
C PRO A 151 -0.06 -20.65 -16.12
N SER A 152 1.15 -20.07 -16.01
CA SER A 152 1.42 -18.97 -15.11
C SER A 152 0.69 -17.67 -15.47
N ARG A 153 0.24 -17.55 -16.72
CA ARG A 153 -0.56 -16.41 -17.21
C ARG A 153 -2.06 -16.59 -16.98
N LYS A 154 -2.51 -17.81 -16.62
CA LYS A 154 -3.92 -18.14 -16.46
C LYS A 154 -4.32 -18.03 -14.99
N THR A 155 -5.31 -17.20 -14.72
CA THR A 155 -5.88 -17.07 -13.38
C THR A 155 -6.73 -18.30 -13.04
N ASP A 156 -6.69 -18.74 -11.79
CA ASP A 156 -7.49 -19.86 -11.28
C ASP A 156 -9.00 -19.61 -11.52
N GLY A 157 -9.65 -20.55 -12.17
CA GLY A 157 -11.08 -20.48 -12.50
C GLY A 157 -11.97 -20.44 -11.26
N ALA A 158 -11.63 -21.17 -10.19
CA ALA A 158 -12.40 -21.14 -8.95
C ALA A 158 -12.28 -19.78 -8.24
N LEU A 159 -11.12 -19.13 -8.32
CA LEU A 159 -10.93 -17.77 -7.84
C LEU A 159 -11.85 -16.81 -8.60
N ILE A 160 -11.84 -16.86 -9.93
CA ILE A 160 -12.67 -16.00 -10.79
C ILE A 160 -14.16 -16.23 -10.48
N ALA A 161 -14.61 -17.48 -10.50
CA ALA A 161 -16.01 -17.83 -10.27
C ALA A 161 -16.50 -17.38 -8.89
N THR A 162 -15.71 -17.65 -7.83
CA THR A 162 -16.08 -17.26 -6.46
C THR A 162 -16.09 -15.74 -6.30
N ALA A 163 -15.11 -15.03 -6.85
CA ALA A 163 -15.09 -13.57 -6.80
C ALA A 163 -16.29 -12.92 -7.50
N TYR A 164 -16.64 -13.42 -8.69
CA TYR A 164 -17.83 -12.93 -9.41
C TYR A 164 -19.14 -13.29 -8.72
N TYR A 165 -19.24 -14.49 -8.14
CA TYR A 165 -20.41 -14.84 -7.35
C TYR A 165 -20.57 -13.93 -6.12
N LEU A 166 -19.49 -13.65 -5.41
CA LEU A 166 -19.48 -12.65 -4.32
C LEU A 166 -19.93 -11.26 -4.81
N LYS A 167 -19.46 -10.85 -6.00
CA LYS A 167 -19.92 -9.59 -6.60
C LYS A 167 -21.41 -9.60 -6.90
N VAL A 168 -21.95 -10.73 -7.37
CA VAL A 168 -23.38 -10.90 -7.62
C VAL A 168 -24.16 -10.85 -6.29
N LEU A 169 -23.66 -11.46 -5.20
CA LEU A 169 -24.30 -11.38 -3.87
C LEU A 169 -24.39 -9.92 -3.39
N GLN A 170 -23.35 -9.12 -3.59
CA GLN A 170 -23.37 -7.69 -3.30
C GLN A 170 -24.47 -6.94 -4.08
N LEU A 171 -24.68 -7.32 -5.35
CA LEU A 171 -25.76 -6.77 -6.15
C LEU A 171 -27.12 -7.27 -5.65
N MET A 172 -27.25 -8.53 -5.29
CA MET A 172 -28.49 -9.09 -4.73
C MET A 172 -28.88 -8.43 -3.41
N HIS A 173 -27.92 -8.23 -2.50
CA HIS A 173 -28.14 -7.45 -1.27
C HIS A 173 -28.63 -6.04 -1.59
N ARG A 174 -27.97 -5.34 -2.52
CA ARG A 174 -28.38 -4.00 -2.96
C ARG A 174 -29.78 -3.99 -3.57
N PHE A 175 -30.09 -4.95 -4.45
CA PHE A 175 -31.39 -5.04 -5.12
C PHE A 175 -32.52 -5.36 -4.14
N ALA A 176 -32.26 -6.27 -3.19
CA ALA A 176 -33.21 -6.57 -2.12
C ALA A 176 -33.48 -5.34 -1.24
N SER A 177 -32.43 -4.62 -0.86
CA SER A 177 -32.53 -3.37 -0.08
C SER A 177 -33.33 -2.29 -0.80
N LEU A 178 -33.09 -2.10 -2.11
CA LEU A 178 -33.87 -1.13 -2.93
C LEU A 178 -35.36 -1.49 -3.03
N GLN A 179 -35.70 -2.77 -2.94
CA GLN A 179 -37.08 -3.27 -3.00
C GLN A 179 -37.72 -3.42 -1.60
N GLY A 180 -36.97 -3.24 -0.53
CA GLY A 180 -37.44 -3.42 0.84
C GLY A 180 -37.59 -4.90 1.26
N LEU A 181 -36.96 -5.83 0.55
CA LEU A 181 -36.95 -7.28 0.81
C LEU A 181 -35.93 -7.61 1.91
N LYS A 182 -36.26 -7.31 3.17
CA LYS A 182 -35.33 -7.39 4.31
C LYS A 182 -34.73 -8.78 4.51
N ALA A 183 -35.56 -9.83 4.48
CA ALA A 183 -35.09 -11.20 4.70
C ALA A 183 -34.08 -11.63 3.63
N ASP A 184 -34.33 -11.27 2.37
CA ASP A 184 -33.40 -11.55 1.28
C ASP A 184 -32.09 -10.75 1.45
N ALA A 185 -32.18 -9.47 1.85
CA ALA A 185 -31.00 -8.65 2.06
C ALA A 185 -30.10 -9.24 3.17
N GLU A 186 -30.67 -9.66 4.27
CA GLU A 186 -29.97 -10.32 5.39
C GLU A 186 -29.35 -11.66 4.94
N GLU A 187 -30.06 -12.48 4.15
CA GLU A 187 -29.54 -13.75 3.62
C GLU A 187 -28.31 -13.52 2.72
N TRP A 188 -28.38 -12.54 1.82
CA TRP A 188 -27.29 -12.26 0.89
C TRP A 188 -26.07 -11.68 1.59
N GLU A 189 -26.27 -10.84 2.58
CA GLU A 189 -25.17 -10.26 3.38
C GLU A 189 -24.46 -11.34 4.23
N ASP A 190 -25.23 -12.23 4.89
CA ASP A 190 -24.66 -13.34 5.66
C ASP A 190 -23.86 -14.31 4.76
N LEU A 191 -24.41 -14.67 3.59
CA LEU A 191 -23.71 -15.53 2.65
C LEU A 191 -22.46 -14.86 2.09
N GLU A 192 -22.51 -13.56 1.77
CA GLU A 192 -21.35 -12.78 1.33
C GLU A 192 -20.23 -12.82 2.37
N HIS A 193 -20.54 -12.59 3.63
CA HIS A 193 -19.54 -12.60 4.70
C HIS A 193 -18.85 -13.95 4.82
N ARG A 194 -19.60 -15.05 4.88
CA ARG A 194 -19.05 -16.41 4.97
C ARG A 194 -18.20 -16.77 3.77
N MET A 195 -18.68 -16.45 2.58
CA MET A 195 -17.92 -16.70 1.35
C MET A 195 -16.67 -15.85 1.24
N LYS A 196 -16.71 -14.60 1.71
CA LYS A 196 -15.54 -13.71 1.72
C LYS A 196 -14.43 -14.25 2.63
N ASP A 197 -14.79 -14.78 3.79
CA ASP A 197 -13.82 -15.41 4.69
C ASP A 197 -13.22 -16.67 4.05
N ALA A 198 -14.05 -17.52 3.45
CA ALA A 198 -13.62 -18.71 2.73
C ALA A 198 -12.72 -18.37 1.52
N PHE A 199 -13.09 -17.34 0.77
CA PHE A 199 -12.29 -16.84 -0.36
C PHE A 199 -10.88 -16.43 0.07
N ASN A 200 -10.79 -15.66 1.15
CA ASN A 200 -9.49 -15.24 1.69
C ASN A 200 -8.71 -16.42 2.27
N ALA A 201 -9.36 -17.33 2.98
CA ALA A 201 -8.70 -18.53 3.51
C ALA A 201 -8.08 -19.41 2.41
N ARG A 202 -8.72 -19.48 1.24
CA ARG A 202 -8.27 -20.31 0.12
C ARG A 202 -7.29 -19.63 -0.82
N PHE A 203 -7.52 -18.37 -1.17
CA PHE A 203 -6.83 -17.71 -2.28
C PHE A 203 -5.85 -16.62 -1.87
N LEU A 204 -5.95 -16.08 -0.66
CA LEU A 204 -4.99 -15.09 -0.18
C LEU A 204 -3.71 -15.79 0.29
N HIS A 205 -2.62 -15.48 -0.36
CA HIS A 205 -1.29 -15.96 -0.01
C HIS A 205 -0.49 -14.85 0.67
N ILE A 206 0.00 -15.15 1.85
CA ILE A 206 0.96 -14.34 2.58
C ILE A 206 2.27 -15.12 2.50
N LYS A 207 3.11 -14.77 1.53
CA LYS A 207 4.38 -15.45 1.30
C LYS A 207 5.43 -14.86 2.23
N GLU A 208 5.86 -15.65 3.20
CA GLU A 208 6.99 -15.29 4.07
C GLU A 208 8.26 -15.16 3.23
N GLY A 209 9.01 -14.08 3.45
CA GLY A 209 10.28 -13.85 2.79
C GLY A 209 11.29 -14.91 3.16
N THR A 210 12.05 -15.38 2.19
CA THR A 210 13.23 -16.20 2.48
C THR A 210 14.39 -15.29 2.85
N SER A 211 14.72 -15.24 4.14
CA SER A 211 15.97 -14.62 4.56
C SER A 211 17.15 -15.41 3.99
N PRO A 212 18.18 -14.76 3.41
CA PRO A 212 19.44 -15.42 3.10
C PRO A 212 20.17 -15.90 4.37
N VAL A 213 19.68 -15.55 5.56
CA VAL A 213 20.19 -15.99 6.84
C VAL A 213 19.29 -17.11 7.39
N PRO A 214 19.80 -18.33 7.57
CA PRO A 214 19.04 -19.44 8.16
C PRO A 214 18.43 -19.05 9.51
N GLY A 215 17.11 -19.30 9.68
CA GLY A 215 16.40 -19.00 10.93
C GLY A 215 15.79 -17.60 11.01
N HIS A 216 15.96 -16.74 10.00
CA HIS A 216 15.24 -15.47 9.91
C HIS A 216 13.97 -15.62 9.09
N THR A 217 12.84 -15.34 9.69
CA THR A 217 11.59 -15.09 8.96
C THR A 217 11.56 -13.60 8.65
N LEU A 218 11.80 -13.26 7.39
CA LEU A 218 11.48 -11.91 6.91
C LEU A 218 9.96 -11.78 6.72
N TYR A 219 9.50 -10.54 6.66
CA TYR A 219 8.19 -10.09 6.25
C TYR A 219 7.69 -10.90 5.05
N PRO A 220 6.37 -11.03 4.89
CA PRO A 220 5.85 -11.55 3.64
C PRO A 220 6.49 -10.76 2.50
N ASP A 221 7.31 -11.43 1.68
CA ASP A 221 7.90 -10.85 0.47
C ASP A 221 6.81 -10.33 -0.46
N SER A 222 5.61 -10.92 -0.35
CA SER A 222 4.45 -10.50 -1.12
C SER A 222 3.15 -11.02 -0.52
N ILE A 223 2.11 -10.21 -0.64
CA ILE A 223 0.73 -10.58 -0.33
C ILE A 223 -0.04 -10.54 -1.65
N PHE A 224 -0.59 -11.67 -2.06
CA PHE A 224 -1.24 -11.81 -3.36
C PHE A 224 -2.32 -12.88 -3.35
N TYR A 225 -3.11 -12.92 -4.41
CA TYR A 225 -4.16 -13.91 -4.62
C TYR A 225 -3.78 -14.94 -5.67
N GLY A 226 -4.20 -16.18 -5.42
CA GLY A 226 -4.06 -17.29 -6.37
C GLY A 226 -2.62 -17.50 -6.85
N ASN A 227 -2.42 -17.53 -8.15
CA ASN A 227 -1.11 -17.65 -8.79
C ASN A 227 -0.44 -16.30 -9.12
N ASN A 228 -0.88 -15.23 -8.46
CA ASN A 228 -0.29 -13.89 -8.57
C ASN A 228 -0.38 -13.23 -9.96
N THR A 229 -1.34 -13.62 -10.79
CA THR A 229 -1.62 -12.84 -12.00
C THR A 229 -2.21 -11.47 -11.65
N VAL A 230 -2.11 -10.51 -12.56
CA VAL A 230 -2.73 -9.19 -12.36
C VAL A 230 -4.24 -9.34 -12.13
N THR A 231 -4.92 -10.18 -12.89
CA THR A 231 -6.35 -10.48 -12.72
C THR A 231 -6.67 -11.06 -11.35
N ALA A 232 -5.86 -12.00 -10.85
CA ALA A 232 -6.06 -12.62 -9.53
C ALA A 232 -6.00 -11.60 -8.39
N ASN A 233 -5.22 -10.53 -8.53
CA ASN A 233 -5.11 -9.46 -7.55
C ASN A 233 -6.15 -8.33 -7.75
N ILE A 234 -6.44 -7.97 -9.00
CA ILE A 234 -7.38 -6.88 -9.31
C ILE A 234 -8.83 -7.24 -8.96
N LEU A 235 -9.28 -8.46 -9.19
CA LEU A 235 -10.67 -8.86 -8.87
C LEU A 235 -11.02 -8.70 -7.39
N PRO A 236 -10.27 -9.26 -6.43
CA PRO A 236 -10.59 -9.07 -5.02
C PRO A 236 -10.47 -7.62 -4.56
N LEU A 237 -9.56 -6.83 -5.12
CA LEU A 237 -9.49 -5.38 -4.86
C LEU A 237 -10.76 -4.67 -5.36
N ALA A 238 -11.16 -4.93 -6.62
CA ALA A 238 -12.32 -4.29 -7.24
C ALA A 238 -13.64 -4.63 -6.55
N PHE A 239 -13.75 -5.85 -6.02
CA PHE A 239 -14.96 -6.32 -5.34
C PHE A 239 -14.95 -6.11 -3.82
N GLY A 240 -13.89 -5.51 -3.27
CA GLY A 240 -13.78 -5.23 -1.83
C GLY A 240 -13.62 -6.48 -0.96
N LEU A 241 -13.02 -7.54 -1.51
CA LEU A 241 -12.83 -8.81 -0.83
C LEU A 241 -11.57 -8.82 0.03
N VAL A 242 -10.57 -8.02 -0.33
CA VAL A 242 -9.29 -7.94 0.36
C VAL A 242 -9.48 -7.43 1.79
N PRO A 243 -8.93 -8.08 2.83
CA PRO A 243 -8.89 -7.54 4.18
C PRO A 243 -8.22 -6.15 4.20
N LYS A 244 -8.75 -5.23 5.01
CA LYS A 244 -8.36 -3.81 4.99
C LYS A 244 -6.85 -3.59 5.13
N ASN A 245 -6.21 -4.37 5.99
CA ASN A 245 -4.78 -4.32 6.28
C ASN A 245 -3.87 -4.83 5.13
N TYR A 246 -4.42 -5.48 4.10
CA TYR A 246 -3.65 -6.01 2.97
C TYR A 246 -3.94 -5.32 1.64
N ILE A 247 -4.88 -4.37 1.63
CA ILE A 247 -5.31 -3.68 0.39
C ILE A 247 -4.12 -3.02 -0.32
N HIS A 248 -3.27 -2.31 0.45
CA HIS A 248 -2.11 -1.62 -0.11
C HIS A 248 -1.12 -2.61 -0.72
N GLU A 249 -0.78 -3.68 0.01
CA GLU A 249 0.20 -4.67 -0.44
C GLU A 249 -0.27 -5.43 -1.68
N VAL A 250 -1.55 -5.83 -1.73
CA VAL A 250 -2.12 -6.50 -2.92
C VAL A 250 -2.13 -5.56 -4.13
N ALA A 251 -2.50 -4.29 -3.94
CA ALA A 251 -2.46 -3.29 -5.01
C ALA A 251 -1.04 -3.05 -5.51
N LYS A 252 -0.08 -2.88 -4.60
CA LYS A 252 1.34 -2.73 -4.90
C LYS A 252 1.89 -3.94 -5.66
N ASN A 253 1.54 -5.15 -5.24
CA ASN A 253 1.96 -6.37 -5.92
C ASN A 253 1.43 -6.42 -7.37
N ALA A 254 0.16 -6.04 -7.60
CA ALA A 254 -0.40 -5.92 -8.94
C ALA A 254 0.35 -4.87 -9.78
N VAL A 255 0.64 -3.69 -9.22
CA VAL A 255 1.42 -2.62 -9.87
C VAL A 255 2.84 -3.08 -10.18
N THR A 256 3.52 -3.72 -9.23
CA THR A 256 4.86 -4.28 -9.45
C THR A 256 4.86 -5.28 -10.59
N SER A 257 3.87 -6.19 -10.64
CA SER A 257 3.73 -7.13 -11.75
C SER A 257 3.52 -6.41 -13.10
N ILE A 258 2.70 -5.37 -13.14
CA ILE A 258 2.49 -4.56 -14.36
C ILE A 258 3.79 -3.90 -14.81
N ILE A 259 4.48 -3.22 -13.92
CA ILE A 259 5.67 -2.40 -14.27
C ILE A 259 6.90 -3.27 -14.56
N THR A 260 7.20 -4.23 -13.68
CA THR A 260 8.46 -5.00 -13.76
C THR A 260 8.33 -6.24 -14.63
N THR A 261 7.34 -7.09 -14.36
CA THR A 261 7.15 -8.36 -15.08
C THR A 261 6.60 -8.14 -16.47
N ASN A 262 5.54 -7.31 -16.58
CA ASN A 262 4.86 -7.03 -17.83
C ASN A 262 5.35 -5.75 -18.53
N LYS A 263 6.36 -5.07 -17.98
CA LYS A 263 7.04 -3.90 -18.59
C LYS A 263 6.07 -2.78 -19.01
N GLY A 264 5.08 -2.50 -18.19
CA GLY A 264 4.06 -1.48 -18.45
C GLY A 264 3.01 -1.88 -19.50
N HIS A 265 2.75 -3.18 -19.69
CA HIS A 265 1.78 -3.70 -20.65
C HIS A 265 0.63 -4.42 -19.98
N ILE A 266 -0.47 -4.55 -20.72
CA ILE A 266 -1.65 -5.32 -20.29
C ILE A 266 -1.29 -6.81 -20.28
N SER A 267 -1.60 -7.50 -19.18
CA SER A 267 -1.43 -8.94 -19.04
C SER A 267 -2.73 -9.68 -18.66
N THR A 268 -3.83 -8.96 -18.70
CA THR A 268 -5.17 -9.49 -18.39
C THR A 268 -5.94 -9.84 -19.64
N GLY A 269 -6.84 -10.80 -19.51
CA GLY A 269 -7.89 -11.08 -20.51
C GLY A 269 -9.13 -10.23 -20.24
N VAL A 270 -10.27 -10.69 -20.79
CA VAL A 270 -11.56 -9.99 -20.72
C VAL A 270 -12.06 -9.78 -19.29
N ILE A 271 -11.77 -10.71 -18.40
CA ILE A 271 -12.22 -10.63 -17.00
C ILE A 271 -11.44 -9.56 -16.23
N GLY A 272 -10.12 -9.60 -16.32
CA GLY A 272 -9.28 -8.66 -15.59
C GLY A 272 -9.35 -7.23 -16.15
N VAL A 273 -9.36 -7.06 -17.48
CA VAL A 273 -9.37 -5.74 -18.12
C VAL A 273 -10.66 -4.94 -17.85
N GLN A 274 -11.74 -5.60 -17.45
CA GLN A 274 -13.00 -4.94 -17.09
C GLN A 274 -12.93 -4.15 -15.77
N TRP A 275 -11.90 -4.37 -14.95
CA TRP A 275 -11.77 -3.77 -13.62
C TRP A 275 -10.43 -3.05 -13.41
N LEU A 276 -9.51 -3.19 -14.36
CA LEU A 276 -8.10 -2.85 -14.21
C LEU A 276 -7.84 -1.35 -13.97
N LEU A 277 -8.27 -0.50 -14.90
CA LEU A 277 -7.88 0.92 -14.90
C LEU A 277 -8.54 1.71 -13.77
N ARG A 278 -9.84 1.47 -13.54
CA ARG A 278 -10.56 2.14 -12.45
C ARG A 278 -10.07 1.71 -11.09
N GLU A 279 -9.73 0.42 -10.92
CA GLU A 279 -9.23 -0.07 -9.64
C GLU A 279 -7.82 0.46 -9.34
N LEU A 280 -6.91 0.46 -10.31
CA LEU A 280 -5.60 1.10 -10.17
C LEU A 280 -5.74 2.55 -9.76
N SER A 281 -6.59 3.32 -10.44
CA SER A 281 -6.84 4.74 -10.11
C SER A 281 -7.43 4.91 -8.71
N ARG A 282 -8.36 4.03 -8.32
CA ARG A 282 -8.96 4.06 -6.97
C ARG A 282 -7.94 3.77 -5.86
N ARG A 283 -6.87 3.05 -6.18
CA ARG A 283 -5.78 2.73 -5.25
C ARG A 283 -4.62 3.74 -5.28
N GLY A 284 -4.77 4.85 -5.98
CA GLY A 284 -3.74 5.90 -6.05
C GLY A 284 -2.70 5.68 -7.15
N HIS A 285 -2.95 4.74 -8.08
CA HIS A 285 -2.07 4.41 -9.21
C HIS A 285 -2.69 4.81 -10.56
N ALA A 286 -3.25 6.02 -10.62
CA ALA A 286 -3.85 6.54 -11.85
C ALA A 286 -2.80 6.78 -12.97
N ASP A 287 -1.56 7.04 -12.61
CA ASP A 287 -0.40 7.10 -13.50
C ASP A 287 -0.13 5.76 -14.21
N VAL A 288 -0.21 4.65 -13.48
CA VAL A 288 -0.08 3.30 -14.06
C VAL A 288 -1.26 2.96 -14.96
N ALA A 289 -2.48 3.34 -14.58
CA ALA A 289 -3.66 3.20 -15.44
C ALA A 289 -3.50 4.02 -16.74
N TYR A 290 -2.99 5.24 -16.63
CA TYR A 290 -2.71 6.10 -17.79
C TYR A 290 -1.61 5.52 -18.69
N LEU A 291 -0.53 5.00 -18.11
CA LEU A 291 0.52 4.29 -18.84
C LEU A 291 -0.06 3.12 -19.66
N LEU A 292 -0.88 2.27 -19.05
CA LEU A 292 -1.53 1.15 -19.77
C LEU A 292 -2.46 1.61 -20.89
N ALA A 293 -3.25 2.67 -20.64
CA ALA A 293 -4.19 3.21 -21.61
C ALA A 293 -3.52 3.89 -22.82
N THR A 294 -2.32 4.44 -22.63
CA THR A 294 -1.58 5.21 -23.67
C THR A 294 -0.43 4.43 -24.30
N ASN A 295 -0.11 3.22 -23.82
CA ASN A 295 0.92 2.38 -24.39
C ASN A 295 0.60 2.03 -25.85
N LYS A 296 1.62 2.07 -26.73
CA LYS A 296 1.49 1.83 -28.17
C LYS A 296 2.12 0.51 -28.63
N THR A 297 2.74 -0.23 -27.72
CA THR A 297 3.40 -1.52 -28.01
C THR A 297 2.54 -2.68 -27.50
N TYR A 298 2.77 -3.87 -28.04
CA TYR A 298 2.02 -5.07 -27.71
C TYR A 298 2.29 -5.55 -26.27
N PRO A 299 1.26 -5.95 -25.55
CA PRO A 299 -0.19 -5.82 -25.82
C PRO A 299 -0.77 -4.53 -25.24
N SER A 300 -1.53 -3.80 -26.06
CA SER A 300 -2.22 -2.55 -25.67
C SER A 300 -3.28 -2.13 -26.68
N TRP A 301 -4.19 -1.23 -26.28
CA TRP A 301 -5.12 -0.58 -27.23
C TRP A 301 -4.39 0.28 -28.26
N GLY A 302 -3.32 0.96 -27.86
CA GLY A 302 -2.51 1.76 -28.78
C GLY A 302 -1.81 0.90 -29.84
N TYR A 303 -1.39 -0.31 -29.50
CA TYR A 303 -0.87 -1.27 -30.49
C TYR A 303 -1.91 -1.59 -31.57
N MET A 304 -3.18 -1.86 -31.20
CA MET A 304 -4.25 -2.08 -32.18
C MET A 304 -4.36 -0.89 -33.14
N VAL A 305 -4.31 0.35 -32.61
CA VAL A 305 -4.40 1.58 -33.42
C VAL A 305 -3.20 1.73 -34.35
N GLU A 306 -1.98 1.53 -33.86
CA GLU A 306 -0.74 1.60 -34.67
C GLU A 306 -0.71 0.54 -35.79
N LYS A 307 -1.38 -0.59 -35.58
CA LYS A 307 -1.56 -1.64 -36.59
C LYS A 307 -2.77 -1.44 -37.50
N GLY A 308 -3.41 -0.28 -37.44
CA GLY A 308 -4.47 0.12 -38.35
C GLY A 308 -5.89 -0.33 -37.95
N ALA A 309 -6.11 -0.75 -36.70
CA ALA A 309 -7.44 -1.08 -36.23
C ALA A 309 -8.37 0.14 -36.34
N THR A 310 -9.59 -0.07 -36.84
CA THR A 310 -10.67 0.93 -36.90
C THR A 310 -11.75 0.70 -35.84
N THR A 311 -11.70 -0.45 -35.22
CA THR A 311 -12.57 -0.93 -34.13
C THR A 311 -11.71 -1.55 -33.02
N ILE A 312 -12.29 -2.24 -32.07
CA ILE A 312 -11.55 -3.06 -31.07
C ILE A 312 -11.48 -4.50 -31.60
N TRP A 313 -10.31 -5.10 -31.49
CA TRP A 313 -10.11 -6.50 -31.88
C TRP A 313 -10.54 -7.46 -30.77
N GLU A 314 -10.83 -8.70 -31.15
CA GLU A 314 -11.13 -9.79 -30.22
C GLU A 314 -9.90 -10.25 -29.44
N LEU A 315 -8.75 -10.27 -30.09
CA LEU A 315 -7.46 -10.65 -29.52
C LEU A 315 -6.50 -9.44 -29.46
N TRP A 316 -5.63 -9.41 -28.47
CA TRP A 316 -4.60 -8.36 -28.35
C TRP A 316 -3.64 -8.33 -29.56
N ASN A 317 -3.39 -9.50 -30.17
CA ASN A 317 -2.57 -9.70 -31.36
C ASN A 317 -3.43 -9.97 -32.61
N GLY A 318 -4.53 -9.27 -32.77
CA GLY A 318 -5.49 -9.49 -33.86
C GLY A 318 -4.96 -9.31 -35.26
N ASP A 319 -3.78 -8.65 -35.43
CA ASP A 319 -3.09 -8.52 -36.71
C ASP A 319 -2.27 -9.77 -37.12
N THR A 320 -1.90 -10.62 -36.16
CA THR A 320 -1.03 -11.79 -36.39
C THR A 320 -1.66 -13.12 -36.06
N ALA A 321 -2.72 -13.12 -35.23
CA ALA A 321 -3.46 -14.33 -34.85
C ALA A 321 -4.21 -14.94 -36.04
N ASN A 322 -4.49 -16.25 -35.95
CA ASN A 322 -5.29 -16.97 -36.95
C ASN A 322 -6.64 -16.28 -37.18
N PRO A 323 -6.94 -15.79 -38.39
CA PRO A 323 -8.17 -15.05 -38.69
C PRO A 323 -9.46 -15.85 -38.53
N GLU A 324 -9.42 -17.19 -38.51
CA GLU A 324 -10.59 -18.03 -38.27
C GLU A 324 -11.13 -17.92 -36.83
N MET A 325 -10.27 -17.57 -35.88
CA MET A 325 -10.57 -17.45 -34.45
C MET A 325 -10.41 -16.05 -33.93
N ASN A 326 -10.39 -15.05 -34.80
CA ASN A 326 -10.17 -13.65 -34.43
C ASN A 326 -11.07 -12.73 -35.22
N SER A 327 -11.77 -11.84 -34.52
CA SER A 327 -12.56 -10.77 -35.12
C SER A 327 -11.81 -9.46 -35.06
N GLY A 328 -11.70 -8.78 -36.21
CA GLY A 328 -11.21 -7.40 -36.26
C GLY A 328 -12.23 -6.36 -35.76
N ASN A 329 -13.43 -6.78 -35.42
CA ASN A 329 -14.48 -5.90 -34.89
C ASN A 329 -15.23 -6.59 -33.74
N HIS A 330 -14.78 -6.32 -32.54
CA HIS A 330 -15.29 -6.87 -31.29
C HIS A 330 -15.44 -5.77 -30.22
N VAL A 331 -15.84 -6.12 -29.01
CA VAL A 331 -16.03 -5.13 -27.95
C VAL A 331 -15.47 -5.59 -26.59
N MET A 332 -15.27 -6.90 -26.38
CA MET A 332 -14.95 -7.42 -25.04
C MET A 332 -13.64 -6.88 -24.47
N LEU A 333 -12.60 -6.68 -25.30
CA LEU A 333 -11.33 -6.11 -24.85
C LEU A 333 -11.35 -4.59 -24.70
N LEU A 334 -12.52 -3.92 -24.90
CA LEU A 334 -12.69 -2.53 -24.49
C LEU A 334 -12.55 -2.40 -22.97
N GLY A 335 -12.97 -3.41 -22.22
CA GLY A 335 -12.82 -3.46 -20.78
C GLY A 335 -13.46 -2.28 -20.08
N ASP A 336 -12.73 -1.70 -19.14
CA ASP A 336 -13.16 -0.50 -18.40
C ASP A 336 -12.55 0.81 -18.91
N LEU A 337 -11.97 0.81 -20.13
CA LEU A 337 -11.35 2.02 -20.72
C LEU A 337 -12.31 3.20 -20.77
N LEU A 338 -13.53 3.02 -21.27
CA LEU A 338 -14.52 4.11 -21.33
C LEU A 338 -15.03 4.55 -19.95
N PRO A 339 -15.47 3.63 -19.06
CA PRO A 339 -15.81 4.01 -17.69
C PRO A 339 -14.68 4.74 -16.99
N TRP A 340 -13.42 4.33 -17.21
CA TRP A 340 -12.27 5.00 -16.64
C TRP A 340 -12.08 6.42 -17.21
N CYS A 341 -12.22 6.61 -18.53
CA CYS A 341 -12.13 7.95 -19.13
C CYS A 341 -13.17 8.91 -18.52
N PHE A 342 -14.42 8.48 -18.39
CA PHE A 342 -15.48 9.34 -17.85
C PHE A 342 -15.40 9.49 -16.32
N ASN A 343 -15.20 8.41 -15.60
CA ASN A 343 -15.23 8.42 -14.13
C ASN A 343 -13.95 8.96 -13.50
N ASN A 344 -12.80 8.72 -14.14
CA ASN A 344 -11.48 9.06 -13.55
C ASN A 344 -10.81 10.23 -14.28
N LEU A 345 -10.79 10.29 -15.62
CA LEU A 345 -10.15 11.43 -16.29
C LEU A 345 -11.09 12.66 -16.31
N ALA A 346 -12.32 12.48 -16.71
CA ALA A 346 -13.31 13.57 -16.66
C ALA A 346 -13.86 13.79 -15.24
N GLY A 347 -13.81 12.76 -14.40
CA GLY A 347 -14.31 12.80 -13.04
C GLY A 347 -15.84 12.81 -12.91
N ILE A 348 -16.56 12.44 -13.95
CA ILE A 348 -18.04 12.41 -13.94
C ILE A 348 -18.52 11.06 -13.42
N ARG A 349 -19.05 11.01 -12.18
CA ARG A 349 -19.54 9.78 -11.54
C ARG A 349 -20.98 9.91 -11.10
N ALA A 350 -21.80 8.89 -11.39
CA ALA A 350 -23.13 8.79 -10.80
C ALA A 350 -23.02 8.37 -9.32
N ASP A 351 -23.85 8.98 -8.48
CA ASP A 351 -24.04 8.49 -7.12
C ASP A 351 -24.79 7.14 -7.18
N ARG A 352 -24.30 6.18 -6.46
CA ARG A 352 -24.79 4.81 -6.50
C ARG A 352 -26.21 4.63 -5.94
N TRP A 353 -26.62 5.52 -5.03
CA TRP A 353 -27.92 5.50 -4.36
C TRP A 353 -28.89 6.56 -4.90
N LYS A 354 -28.37 7.64 -5.50
CA LYS A 354 -29.14 8.67 -6.18
C LYS A 354 -28.97 8.52 -7.70
N SER A 355 -29.54 7.43 -8.21
CA SER A 355 -29.37 6.92 -9.57
C SER A 355 -29.75 7.91 -10.67
N GLY A 356 -29.38 7.59 -11.92
CA GLY A 356 -29.69 8.36 -13.13
C GLY A 356 -28.97 9.69 -13.20
N TYR A 357 -27.84 9.86 -12.50
CA TYR A 357 -27.15 11.16 -12.36
C TYR A 357 -27.99 12.24 -11.68
N LYS A 358 -28.92 11.85 -10.81
CA LYS A 358 -29.63 12.80 -9.95
C LYS A 358 -28.69 13.55 -9.02
N HIS A 359 -27.65 12.86 -8.58
CA HIS A 359 -26.50 13.43 -7.87
C HIS A 359 -25.22 12.99 -8.56
N ILE A 360 -24.33 13.95 -8.84
CA ILE A 360 -23.10 13.72 -9.61
C ILE A 360 -21.91 14.00 -8.70
N VAL A 361 -20.96 13.08 -8.66
CA VAL A 361 -19.67 13.31 -7.98
C VAL A 361 -18.63 13.65 -9.04
N PHE A 362 -18.04 14.84 -8.94
CA PHE A 362 -16.96 15.30 -9.79
C PHE A 362 -15.63 15.09 -9.08
N GLN A 363 -14.83 14.12 -9.56
CA GLN A 363 -13.55 13.76 -8.96
C GLN A 363 -12.58 13.23 -10.01
N PRO A 364 -11.95 14.11 -10.81
CA PRO A 364 -10.91 13.71 -11.75
C PRO A 364 -9.62 13.25 -11.07
N ALA A 365 -8.84 12.45 -11.77
CA ALA A 365 -7.50 12.03 -11.37
C ALA A 365 -6.47 13.10 -11.76
N PHE A 366 -6.40 14.19 -11.02
CA PHE A 366 -5.49 15.32 -11.29
C PHE A 366 -4.02 14.96 -11.05
N GLU A 367 -3.72 13.86 -10.37
CA GLU A 367 -2.37 13.37 -10.09
C GLU A 367 -1.62 12.87 -11.33
N ILE A 368 -2.30 12.57 -12.43
CA ILE A 368 -1.66 12.14 -13.69
C ILE A 368 -0.90 13.33 -14.30
N GLN A 369 0.43 13.27 -14.25
CA GLN A 369 1.26 14.43 -14.64
C GLN A 369 1.30 14.67 -16.15
N GLU A 370 1.27 13.61 -16.94
CA GLU A 370 1.29 13.67 -18.41
C GLU A 370 -0.02 14.19 -19.03
N LEU A 371 -1.09 14.23 -18.24
CA LEU A 371 -2.40 14.69 -18.68
C LEU A 371 -2.63 16.14 -18.24
N SER A 372 -2.63 17.08 -19.20
CA SER A 372 -2.77 18.52 -18.93
C SER A 372 -4.18 19.08 -19.10
N ASN A 373 -5.06 18.39 -19.83
CA ASN A 373 -6.43 18.83 -20.04
C ASN A 373 -7.36 17.68 -20.38
N VAL A 374 -8.64 17.86 -20.05
CA VAL A 374 -9.76 16.99 -20.44
C VAL A 374 -10.95 17.87 -20.81
N ASP A 375 -11.59 17.57 -21.94
CA ASP A 375 -12.89 18.14 -22.32
C ASP A 375 -13.88 16.99 -22.50
N ALA A 376 -14.81 16.84 -21.55
CA ALA A 376 -15.76 15.75 -21.55
C ALA A 376 -17.20 16.25 -21.32
N SER A 377 -18.12 15.56 -21.96
CA SER A 377 -19.55 15.75 -21.70
C SER A 377 -20.27 14.40 -21.73
N TYR A 378 -21.28 14.27 -20.88
CA TYR A 378 -22.16 13.11 -20.80
C TYR A 378 -23.60 13.54 -20.88
N MET A 379 -24.41 12.86 -21.69
CA MET A 379 -25.84 13.10 -21.79
C MET A 379 -26.58 12.17 -20.83
N SER A 380 -26.99 12.70 -19.68
CA SER A 380 -27.83 11.98 -18.72
C SER A 380 -29.32 12.13 -19.05
N ILE A 381 -30.15 11.38 -18.32
CA ILE A 381 -31.65 11.55 -18.45
C ILE A 381 -32.15 12.92 -18.02
N TYR A 382 -31.34 13.69 -17.27
CA TYR A 382 -31.67 15.08 -16.88
C TYR A 382 -31.12 16.12 -17.85
N GLY A 383 -30.23 15.73 -18.75
CA GLY A 383 -29.56 16.60 -19.70
C GLY A 383 -28.05 16.48 -19.67
N LYS A 384 -27.39 17.43 -20.32
CA LYS A 384 -25.95 17.41 -20.54
C LYS A 384 -25.17 17.77 -19.26
N ILE A 385 -24.22 16.93 -18.89
CA ILE A 385 -23.22 17.17 -17.86
C ILE A 385 -21.90 17.50 -18.56
N ILE A 386 -21.19 18.54 -18.12
CA ILE A 386 -19.89 18.92 -18.65
C ILE A 386 -18.85 18.88 -17.51
N SER A 387 -17.68 18.35 -17.80
CA SER A 387 -16.47 18.50 -17.02
C SER A 387 -15.33 18.82 -17.98
N ARG A 388 -14.81 20.04 -17.89
CA ARG A 388 -13.73 20.53 -18.74
C ARG A 388 -12.67 21.18 -17.87
N TRP A 389 -11.48 20.61 -17.85
CA TRP A 389 -10.40 21.15 -17.05
C TRP A 389 -9.08 21.22 -17.81
N THR A 390 -8.28 22.19 -17.40
CA THR A 390 -6.91 22.38 -17.85
C THR A 390 -6.03 22.62 -16.64
N LYS A 391 -4.88 21.99 -16.57
CA LYS A 391 -3.95 22.17 -15.46
C LYS A 391 -2.51 22.43 -15.91
N THR A 392 -1.82 23.20 -15.10
CA THR A 392 -0.35 23.22 -15.00
C THR A 392 0.08 22.36 -13.81
N PRO A 393 1.39 22.18 -13.56
CA PRO A 393 1.83 21.50 -12.34
C PRO A 393 1.34 22.11 -11.02
N THR A 394 0.98 23.39 -11.02
CA THR A 394 0.63 24.16 -9.81
C THR A 394 -0.77 24.75 -9.80
N HIS A 395 -1.50 24.68 -10.90
CA HIS A 395 -2.78 25.39 -11.02
C HIS A 395 -3.77 24.62 -11.90
N LEU A 396 -5.05 24.65 -11.51
CA LEU A 396 -6.20 24.03 -12.19
C LEU A 396 -7.23 25.08 -12.54
N GLU A 397 -7.69 25.06 -13.79
CA GLU A 397 -8.91 25.72 -14.27
C GLU A 397 -9.93 24.64 -14.63
N TRP A 398 -11.13 24.70 -14.06
CA TRP A 398 -12.13 23.65 -14.22
C TRP A 398 -13.55 24.20 -14.37
N ASP A 399 -14.14 23.96 -15.54
CA ASP A 399 -15.54 24.28 -15.85
C ASP A 399 -16.42 23.05 -15.67
N ILE A 400 -17.51 23.23 -14.93
CA ILE A 400 -18.49 22.18 -14.65
C ILE A 400 -19.88 22.73 -15.03
N GLU A 401 -20.70 21.92 -15.71
CA GLU A 401 -22.09 22.20 -15.93
C GLU A 401 -22.97 21.03 -15.51
N LEU A 402 -24.00 21.34 -14.69
CA LEU A 402 -25.00 20.38 -14.24
C LEU A 402 -26.36 20.73 -14.83
N PRO A 403 -27.10 19.74 -15.37
CA PRO A 403 -28.45 19.94 -15.89
C PRO A 403 -29.46 20.29 -14.79
N ALA A 404 -30.61 20.81 -15.19
CA ALA A 404 -31.71 21.14 -14.28
C ALA A 404 -32.10 19.92 -13.41
N ASN A 405 -32.56 20.19 -12.18
CA ASN A 405 -33.03 19.19 -11.22
C ASN A 405 -31.96 18.19 -10.75
N THR A 406 -30.67 18.52 -10.87
CA THR A 406 -29.56 17.71 -10.35
C THR A 406 -28.77 18.45 -9.29
N THR A 407 -28.02 17.70 -8.51
CA THR A 407 -27.05 18.21 -7.54
C THR A 407 -25.69 17.56 -7.76
N GLY A 408 -24.63 18.16 -7.25
CA GLY A 408 -23.30 17.60 -7.35
C GLY A 408 -22.43 17.84 -6.13
N GLU A 409 -21.37 17.05 -6.02
CA GLU A 409 -20.27 17.25 -5.11
C GLU A 409 -18.95 17.30 -5.91
N VAL A 410 -18.19 18.38 -5.76
CA VAL A 410 -16.93 18.62 -6.47
C VAL A 410 -15.79 18.41 -5.51
N HIS A 411 -14.88 17.49 -5.85
CA HIS A 411 -13.66 17.22 -5.10
C HIS A 411 -12.50 17.99 -5.73
N LEU A 412 -12.04 19.04 -5.05
CA LEU A 412 -10.95 19.88 -5.51
C LEU A 412 -9.57 19.27 -5.13
N PRO A 413 -8.51 19.57 -5.90
CA PRO A 413 -7.18 19.03 -5.63
C PRO A 413 -6.57 19.47 -4.30
N ASP A 414 -7.02 20.56 -3.71
CA ASP A 414 -6.62 21.04 -2.39
C ASP A 414 -7.33 20.34 -1.21
N GLY A 415 -8.16 19.33 -1.51
CA GLY A 415 -8.90 18.53 -0.52
C GLY A 415 -10.27 19.08 -0.16
N ARG A 416 -10.62 20.28 -0.61
CA ARG A 416 -11.98 20.84 -0.40
C ARG A 416 -13.03 20.06 -1.18
N LYS A 417 -14.22 19.98 -0.60
CA LYS A 417 -15.42 19.42 -1.23
C LYS A 417 -16.53 20.47 -1.30
N GLU A 418 -16.96 20.75 -2.49
CA GLU A 418 -18.00 21.77 -2.74
C GLU A 418 -19.30 21.08 -3.16
N LYS A 419 -20.40 21.43 -2.51
CA LYS A 419 -21.75 20.99 -2.91
C LYS A 419 -22.36 22.02 -3.83
N ILE A 420 -22.81 21.58 -5.00
CA ILE A 420 -23.36 22.44 -6.05
C ILE A 420 -24.75 21.98 -6.50
N GLY A 421 -25.55 22.90 -6.95
CA GLY A 421 -26.84 22.65 -7.63
C GLY A 421 -26.72 22.61 -9.15
N SER A 422 -27.85 22.69 -9.82
CA SER A 422 -27.90 22.89 -11.30
C SER A 422 -27.26 24.20 -11.69
N GLY A 423 -26.54 24.25 -12.81
CA GLY A 423 -25.94 25.48 -13.32
C GLY A 423 -24.52 25.26 -13.84
N LYS A 424 -23.85 26.39 -14.07
CA LYS A 424 -22.46 26.44 -14.55
C LYS A 424 -21.57 26.96 -13.44
N TYR A 425 -20.44 26.32 -13.27
CA TYR A 425 -19.44 26.60 -12.23
C TYR A 425 -18.07 26.65 -12.85
N HIS A 426 -17.26 27.56 -12.35
CA HIS A 426 -15.86 27.69 -12.71
C HIS A 426 -15.01 27.65 -11.42
N PHE A 427 -14.02 26.79 -11.40
CA PHE A 427 -13.08 26.65 -10.30
C PHE A 427 -11.67 26.97 -10.81
N SER A 428 -11.04 27.92 -10.16
CA SER A 428 -9.64 28.29 -10.38
C SER A 428 -8.92 28.00 -9.05
N VAL A 429 -8.08 26.96 -9.01
CA VAL A 429 -7.56 26.38 -7.77
C VAL A 429 -6.10 26.02 -7.92
N ASP A 430 -5.30 26.38 -6.93
CA ASP A 430 -3.92 25.89 -6.87
C ASP A 430 -3.90 24.38 -6.56
N ILE A 431 -3.21 23.63 -7.41
CA ILE A 431 -2.91 22.23 -7.15
C ILE A 431 -1.81 22.22 -6.09
N PRO A 432 -2.04 21.61 -4.93
CA PRO A 432 -0.95 21.41 -3.99
C PRO A 432 0.18 20.68 -4.71
N THR A 433 1.29 21.34 -4.92
CA THR A 433 2.48 20.68 -5.42
C THR A 433 2.77 19.53 -4.48
N ARG A 434 2.99 18.34 -5.03
CA ARG A 434 3.29 17.14 -4.26
C ARG A 434 4.29 17.53 -3.17
N ASN A 435 3.78 17.62 -1.94
CA ASN A 435 4.55 17.84 -0.72
C ASN A 435 5.51 19.03 -0.76
N THR A 436 5.00 20.25 -0.64
CA THR A 436 5.80 21.41 -0.21
C THR A 436 6.54 21.16 1.12
N ALA A 437 6.17 20.11 1.84
CA ALA A 437 6.85 19.65 3.03
C ALA A 437 8.18 18.93 2.75
N ILE A 438 8.39 18.35 1.54
CA ILE A 438 9.67 17.75 1.14
C ILE A 438 10.46 18.79 0.35
N LEU A 439 11.46 19.40 0.98
CA LEU A 439 12.33 20.38 0.35
C LEU A 439 13.44 19.75 -0.50
N SER A 440 13.92 18.57 -0.09
CA SER A 440 14.91 17.80 -0.83
C SER A 440 14.80 16.32 -0.48
N ASP A 441 15.11 15.47 -1.46
CA ASP A 441 15.24 14.03 -1.35
C ASP A 441 16.51 13.62 -2.07
N GLU A 442 17.49 13.11 -1.32
CA GLU A 442 18.83 12.85 -1.84
C GLU A 442 19.55 11.73 -1.08
N PHE A 443 20.35 10.97 -1.77
CA PHE A 443 21.23 9.98 -1.15
C PHE A 443 22.41 10.66 -0.44
N LEU A 444 22.73 10.20 0.78
CA LEU A 444 23.96 10.58 1.47
C LEU A 444 25.21 10.17 0.67
N TYR A 445 25.14 9.04 -0.04
CA TYR A 445 26.17 8.54 -0.95
C TYR A 445 25.56 7.50 -1.89
N LYS A 446 26.14 7.37 -3.07
CA LYS A 446 25.77 6.35 -4.07
C LYS A 446 26.69 5.14 -4.05
N LYS A 447 27.87 5.25 -3.45
CA LYS A 447 28.89 4.21 -3.39
C LYS A 447 29.66 4.31 -2.08
N ALA A 448 29.87 3.17 -1.41
CA ALA A 448 30.63 3.07 -0.17
C ALA A 448 31.65 1.92 -0.26
N SER A 449 32.58 1.87 0.70
CA SER A 449 33.55 0.78 0.84
C SER A 449 32.99 -0.45 1.55
N PHE A 450 31.73 -0.44 1.93
CA PHE A 450 31.00 -1.48 2.64
C PHE A 450 29.64 -1.74 1.94
N PRO A 451 29.14 -3.01 1.93
CA PRO A 451 27.92 -3.38 1.24
C PRO A 451 26.64 -3.04 2.01
N GLU A 452 26.69 -3.04 3.36
CA GLU A 452 25.49 -2.80 4.18
C GLU A 452 25.71 -1.67 5.19
N CYS A 453 24.66 -0.89 5.46
CA CYS A 453 24.64 0.15 6.50
C CYS A 453 23.30 0.15 7.22
N HIS A 454 23.28 0.63 8.49
CA HIS A 454 22.08 0.70 9.30
C HIS A 454 22.19 1.76 10.41
N GLY A 455 21.05 2.07 11.09
CA GLY A 455 21.02 2.89 12.29
C GLY A 455 21.44 4.35 12.09
N ALA A 456 20.84 5.04 11.11
CA ALA A 456 21.19 6.42 10.79
C ALA A 456 20.75 7.43 11.86
N THR A 457 21.52 8.49 11.99
CA THR A 457 21.23 9.71 12.80
C THR A 457 21.68 10.94 12.02
N ILE A 458 21.02 12.08 12.25
CA ILE A 458 21.37 13.35 11.62
C ILE A 458 21.22 14.51 12.61
N VAL A 459 22.10 15.50 12.49
CA VAL A 459 22.00 16.77 13.22
C VAL A 459 22.31 17.95 12.31
N GLU A 460 21.67 19.08 12.55
CA GLU A 460 22.04 20.38 12.02
C GLU A 460 22.93 21.10 13.02
N LEU A 461 24.08 21.58 12.57
CA LEU A 461 25.00 22.37 13.37
C LEU A 461 24.55 23.84 13.40
N LYS A 462 25.07 24.62 14.36
CA LYS A 462 24.73 26.04 14.53
C LYS A 462 25.00 26.89 13.27
N ASN A 463 25.96 26.51 12.45
CA ASN A 463 26.29 27.18 11.17
C ASN A 463 25.41 26.76 10.01
N GLY A 464 24.49 25.80 10.21
CA GLY A 464 23.59 25.26 9.21
C GLY A 464 24.18 24.06 8.39
N ASP A 465 25.39 23.59 8.72
CA ASP A 465 25.93 22.36 8.16
C ASP A 465 25.14 21.15 8.69
N LEU A 466 24.91 20.14 7.85
CA LEU A 466 24.32 18.87 8.26
C LEU A 466 25.41 17.83 8.48
N VAL A 467 25.27 17.04 9.51
CA VAL A 467 26.13 15.87 9.80
C VAL A 467 25.25 14.65 10.00
N ALA A 468 25.47 13.62 9.22
CA ALA A 468 24.78 12.33 9.32
C ALA A 468 25.78 11.23 9.69
N SER A 469 25.35 10.28 10.51
CA SER A 469 26.17 9.12 10.90
C SER A 469 25.34 7.85 10.84
N PHE A 470 26.00 6.73 10.59
CA PHE A 470 25.42 5.39 10.54
C PHE A 470 26.52 4.36 10.81
N PHE A 471 26.16 3.13 11.15
CA PHE A 471 27.13 2.05 11.12
C PHE A 471 27.09 1.30 9.80
N GLY A 472 28.23 0.79 9.35
CA GLY A 472 28.35 0.05 8.10
C GLY A 472 29.52 -0.88 8.09
N GLY A 473 29.35 -2.03 7.42
CA GLY A 473 30.32 -3.12 7.28
C GLY A 473 29.84 -4.15 6.28
N THR A 474 30.39 -5.37 6.34
CA THR A 474 29.98 -6.47 5.44
C THR A 474 28.53 -6.86 5.68
N LYS A 475 28.09 -6.87 6.94
CA LYS A 475 26.71 -7.14 7.37
C LYS A 475 26.54 -6.66 8.80
N GLU A 476 25.29 -6.30 9.18
CA GLU A 476 24.95 -6.07 10.59
C GLU A 476 25.44 -7.22 11.47
N ARG A 477 26.04 -6.90 12.63
CA ARG A 477 26.70 -7.82 13.59
C ARG A 477 28.10 -8.29 13.19
N ASN A 478 28.54 -8.10 11.97
CA ASN A 478 29.89 -8.49 11.61
C ASN A 478 30.91 -7.61 12.32
N PRO A 479 32.01 -8.17 12.79
CA PRO A 479 33.04 -7.43 13.52
C PRO A 479 33.66 -6.27 12.77
N ASP A 480 33.49 -6.19 11.45
CA ASP A 480 33.97 -5.12 10.60
C ASP A 480 33.02 -3.90 10.53
N CYS A 481 31.84 -3.98 11.17
CA CYS A 481 30.96 -2.83 11.31
C CYS A 481 31.66 -1.71 12.09
N CYS A 482 31.73 -0.54 11.46
CA CYS A 482 32.33 0.68 11.98
C CYS A 482 31.32 1.84 11.92
N ILE A 483 31.65 2.95 12.56
CA ILE A 483 30.82 4.15 12.54
C ILE A 483 31.35 5.10 11.46
N TRP A 484 30.46 5.48 10.56
CA TRP A 484 30.73 6.34 9.42
C TRP A 484 29.98 7.66 9.53
N VAL A 485 30.55 8.72 8.96
CA VAL A 485 30.00 10.08 8.98
C VAL A 485 30.06 10.67 7.58
N CYS A 486 28.93 11.27 7.15
CA CYS A 486 28.83 12.15 6.01
C CYS A 486 28.49 13.56 6.47
N ARG A 487 28.98 14.58 5.75
CA ARG A 487 28.74 15.98 6.04
C ARG A 487 28.23 16.70 4.80
N LYS A 488 27.30 17.62 5.00
CA LYS A 488 26.84 18.54 3.95
C LYS A 488 26.97 19.97 4.47
N PRO A 489 27.98 20.73 4.01
CA PRO A 489 28.05 22.16 4.30
C PRO A 489 26.78 22.88 3.84
N LYS A 490 26.35 23.90 4.59
CA LYS A 490 25.10 24.64 4.34
C LYS A 490 24.94 25.08 2.86
N ASP A 491 26.03 25.52 2.26
CA ASP A 491 26.02 26.06 0.90
C ASP A 491 26.40 25.00 -0.17
N SER A 492 26.58 23.75 0.25
CA SER A 492 26.87 22.63 -0.67
C SER A 492 25.60 21.94 -1.14
N LYS A 493 25.58 21.54 -2.42
CA LYS A 493 24.54 20.67 -2.97
C LYS A 493 24.81 19.19 -2.72
N GLU A 494 26.03 18.84 -2.26
CA GLU A 494 26.47 17.45 -2.16
C GLU A 494 26.96 17.12 -0.76
N TRP A 495 26.77 15.86 -0.36
CA TRP A 495 27.33 15.26 0.83
C TRP A 495 28.78 14.82 0.56
N THR A 496 29.62 14.85 1.59
CA THR A 496 30.94 14.22 1.54
C THR A 496 30.79 12.70 1.43
N ALA A 497 31.78 12.03 0.85
CA ALA A 497 31.85 10.57 0.95
C ALA A 497 31.91 10.13 2.42
N PRO A 498 31.44 8.90 2.75
CA PRO A 498 31.52 8.34 4.09
C PRO A 498 32.96 8.33 4.63
N GLN A 499 33.15 8.92 5.80
CA GLN A 499 34.43 8.97 6.51
C GLN A 499 34.34 8.16 7.80
N LEU A 500 35.38 7.38 8.12
CA LEU A 500 35.43 6.63 9.36
C LEU A 500 35.54 7.57 10.56
N ALA A 501 34.58 7.49 11.49
CA ALA A 501 34.57 8.28 12.72
C ALA A 501 35.00 7.45 13.93
N ALA A 502 34.59 6.18 14.01
CA ALA A 502 34.97 5.27 15.08
C ALA A 502 34.95 3.82 14.60
N ASP A 503 35.76 2.98 15.25
CA ASP A 503 35.82 1.56 15.03
C ASP A 503 35.81 0.75 16.33
N GLY A 504 35.66 -0.55 16.25
CA GLY A 504 35.72 -1.48 17.38
C GLY A 504 37.07 -2.21 17.48
N VAL A 505 38.16 -1.64 16.95
CA VAL A 505 39.50 -2.26 16.94
C VAL A 505 40.27 -1.82 18.19
N PHE A 506 40.80 -2.79 18.95
CA PHE A 506 41.62 -2.58 20.13
C PHE A 506 42.96 -3.29 19.95
N SER A 507 44.08 -2.53 20.04
CA SER A 507 45.39 -3.14 20.02
C SER A 507 45.59 -4.05 21.22
N LEU A 508 46.54 -5.02 21.14
CA LEU A 508 46.78 -5.98 22.23
C LEU A 508 47.28 -5.31 23.51
N LYS A 509 47.68 -4.04 23.46
CA LYS A 509 48.14 -3.24 24.59
C LYS A 509 47.18 -2.11 24.99
N ASP A 510 45.97 -2.07 24.37
CA ASP A 510 45.00 -1.02 24.65
C ASP A 510 44.40 -1.24 26.04
N SER A 511 44.61 -0.27 26.94
CA SER A 511 44.12 -0.33 28.32
C SER A 511 42.58 -0.33 28.40
N GLN A 512 41.88 0.09 27.35
CA GLN A 512 40.42 0.13 27.29
C GLN A 512 39.84 -1.19 26.74
N ALA A 513 40.65 -2.13 26.28
CA ALA A 513 40.17 -3.38 25.67
C ALA A 513 39.26 -4.20 26.61
N ALA A 514 39.61 -4.26 27.89
CA ALA A 514 38.84 -4.95 28.91
C ALA A 514 37.43 -4.32 29.10
N LEU A 515 37.33 -3.00 29.05
CA LEU A 515 36.06 -2.26 29.17
C LEU A 515 35.10 -2.58 28.00
N ALA A 516 35.66 -2.86 26.82
CA ALA A 516 34.88 -3.30 25.63
C ALA A 516 34.63 -4.82 25.61
N GLY A 517 35.04 -5.55 26.68
CA GLY A 517 34.96 -7.01 26.73
C GLY A 517 35.77 -7.68 25.61
N ILE A 518 36.89 -7.09 25.20
CA ILE A 518 37.80 -7.68 24.21
C ILE A 518 38.64 -8.74 24.85
N ASP A 519 38.50 -9.97 24.37
CA ASP A 519 39.23 -11.17 24.86
C ASP A 519 39.76 -12.03 23.69
N SER A 520 40.26 -13.21 24.01
CA SER A 520 40.81 -14.14 23.02
C SER A 520 39.80 -14.69 22.03
N THR A 521 38.50 -14.62 22.31
CA THR A 521 37.41 -15.10 21.44
C THR A 521 37.02 -14.07 20.37
N CYS A 522 37.39 -12.79 20.58
CA CYS A 522 37.07 -11.70 19.62
C CYS A 522 37.89 -11.84 18.33
N THR A 523 37.33 -11.34 17.25
CA THR A 523 37.90 -11.44 15.90
C THR A 523 39.32 -10.87 15.84
N PRO A 524 40.31 -11.64 15.40
CA PRO A 524 41.70 -11.22 15.34
C PRO A 524 41.93 -10.25 14.16
N VAL A 525 42.74 -9.22 14.40
CA VAL A 525 43.28 -8.34 13.38
C VAL A 525 44.78 -8.63 13.23
N LYS A 526 45.18 -8.96 12.02
CA LYS A 526 46.59 -9.33 11.70
C LYS A 526 47.20 -8.29 10.78
N ASN A 527 48.51 -8.05 10.90
CA ASN A 527 49.25 -7.23 9.95
C ASN A 527 49.55 -8.01 8.65
N GLU A 528 50.18 -7.36 7.66
CA GLU A 528 50.55 -7.94 6.38
C GLU A 528 51.43 -9.20 6.49
N LYS A 529 52.17 -9.32 7.56
CA LYS A 529 53.00 -10.51 7.87
C LYS A 529 52.23 -11.59 8.63
N GLY A 530 50.92 -11.50 8.76
CA GLY A 530 50.05 -12.48 9.45
C GLY A 530 50.15 -12.45 11.00
N LYS A 531 50.92 -11.53 11.61
CA LYS A 531 51.07 -11.40 13.06
C LYS A 531 49.83 -10.70 13.65
N LEU A 532 49.28 -11.27 14.71
CA LEU A 532 48.21 -10.68 15.49
C LEU A 532 48.66 -9.34 16.12
N ILE A 533 47.93 -8.27 15.85
CA ILE A 533 48.23 -6.91 16.34
C ILE A 533 47.09 -6.29 17.14
N ALA A 534 45.86 -6.74 16.92
CA ALA A 534 44.67 -6.22 17.56
C ALA A 534 43.54 -7.25 17.55
N ARG A 535 42.47 -6.97 18.26
CA ARG A 535 41.18 -7.69 18.18
C ARG A 535 40.05 -6.68 17.98
N ARG A 536 38.92 -7.15 17.48
CA ARG A 536 37.78 -6.26 17.17
C ARG A 536 36.43 -6.87 17.48
N LYS A 537 35.46 -6.00 17.80
CA LYS A 537 34.02 -6.24 17.83
C LYS A 537 33.28 -5.26 16.91
N ALA A 538 32.04 -5.55 16.62
CA ALA A 538 31.18 -4.64 15.84
C ALA A 538 30.86 -3.35 16.59
N CYS A 539 30.74 -2.24 15.83
CA CYS A 539 30.13 -1.00 16.31
C CYS A 539 28.66 -0.90 15.92
N TRP A 540 27.85 -0.24 16.76
CA TRP A 540 26.41 -0.21 16.64
C TRP A 540 25.83 1.18 16.92
N ASN A 541 24.63 1.45 16.38
CA ASN A 541 23.70 2.54 16.68
C ASN A 541 24.40 3.86 17.06
N PRO A 542 25.01 4.58 16.09
CA PRO A 542 25.54 5.90 16.35
C PRO A 542 24.40 6.88 16.66
N VAL A 543 24.67 7.82 17.58
CA VAL A 543 23.76 8.92 17.84
C VAL A 543 24.56 10.21 17.90
N LEU A 544 24.30 11.12 16.98
CA LEU A 544 24.89 12.47 16.95
C LEU A 544 24.12 13.40 17.88
N PHE A 545 24.85 14.21 18.63
CA PHE A 545 24.27 15.23 19.48
C PHE A 545 25.16 16.47 19.54
N GLN A 546 24.62 17.62 19.13
CA GLN A 546 25.32 18.92 19.27
C GLN A 546 24.99 19.55 20.61
N ILE A 547 25.96 19.62 21.51
CA ILE A 547 25.80 20.36 22.76
C ILE A 547 25.68 21.85 22.41
N PRO A 548 24.66 22.56 22.89
CA PRO A 548 24.56 24.01 22.69
C PRO A 548 25.78 24.75 23.20
N GLY A 549 26.54 25.41 22.31
CA GLY A 549 27.78 26.08 22.62
C GLY A 549 28.95 25.16 23.03
N GLY A 550 28.90 23.89 22.73
CA GLY A 550 29.90 22.86 23.03
C GLY A 550 30.28 21.98 21.85
N ASP A 551 30.90 20.87 22.17
CA ASP A 551 31.36 19.87 21.18
C ASP A 551 30.17 19.14 20.52
N LEU A 552 30.37 18.68 19.28
CA LEU A 552 29.53 17.66 18.66
C LEU A 552 29.96 16.31 19.24
N ILE A 553 29.02 15.59 19.86
CA ILE A 553 29.25 14.23 20.39
C ILE A 553 28.66 13.22 19.44
N LEU A 554 29.37 12.12 19.25
CA LEU A 554 28.92 10.92 18.57
C LEU A 554 28.98 9.75 19.55
N PHE A 555 27.82 9.35 20.06
CA PHE A 555 27.67 8.15 20.89
C PHE A 555 27.59 6.91 19.99
N TYR A 556 28.12 5.77 20.44
CA TYR A 556 27.99 4.49 19.77
C TYR A 556 28.20 3.34 20.75
N LYS A 557 27.96 2.13 20.33
CA LYS A 557 28.10 0.91 21.14
C LYS A 557 29.11 -0.01 20.50
N ILE A 558 29.80 -0.81 21.32
CA ILE A 558 30.71 -1.87 20.89
C ILE A 558 30.25 -3.17 21.54
N GLY A 559 30.07 -4.23 20.75
CA GLY A 559 29.67 -5.54 21.24
C GLY A 559 29.42 -6.53 20.10
N LEU A 560 29.29 -7.83 20.43
CA LEU A 560 28.92 -8.87 19.47
C LEU A 560 27.40 -8.99 19.32
N LYS A 561 26.66 -8.69 20.37
CA LYS A 561 25.20 -8.73 20.44
C LYS A 561 24.70 -7.65 21.41
N VAL A 562 23.41 -7.37 21.42
CA VAL A 562 22.80 -6.30 22.21
C VAL A 562 23.11 -6.43 23.70
N SER A 563 23.12 -7.65 24.23
CA SER A 563 23.35 -7.90 25.66
C SER A 563 24.79 -7.67 26.15
N ASP A 564 25.77 -7.64 25.23
CA ASP A 564 27.17 -7.39 25.58
C ASP A 564 27.67 -6.00 25.13
N TRP A 565 26.72 -5.10 24.79
CA TRP A 565 27.06 -3.74 24.41
C TRP A 565 27.68 -2.96 25.56
N THR A 566 28.73 -2.23 25.23
CA THR A 566 29.32 -1.19 26.07
C THR A 566 29.18 0.16 25.39
N GLY A 567 28.94 1.21 26.16
CA GLY A 567 28.71 2.56 25.65
C GLY A 567 30.02 3.34 25.43
N TRP A 568 30.11 4.02 24.31
CA TRP A 568 31.29 4.79 23.92
C TRP A 568 30.87 6.11 23.27
N LEU A 569 31.78 7.11 23.29
CA LEU A 569 31.61 8.33 22.55
C LEU A 569 32.95 8.85 21.98
N VAL A 570 32.83 9.66 20.94
CA VAL A 570 33.90 10.52 20.41
C VAL A 570 33.36 11.95 20.27
N ARG A 571 34.27 12.93 20.34
CA ARG A 571 33.92 14.36 20.23
C ARG A 571 34.56 15.00 19.02
N SER A 572 33.84 15.94 18.43
CA SER A 572 34.37 16.83 17.37
C SER A 572 34.19 18.29 17.76
N ARG A 573 35.23 19.06 17.51
CA ARG A 573 35.24 20.55 17.72
C ARG A 573 35.20 21.32 16.41
N ASP A 574 35.25 20.63 15.29
CA ASP A 574 35.34 21.19 13.95
C ASP A 574 34.14 20.80 13.06
N GLY A 575 33.02 20.45 13.69
CA GLY A 575 31.77 20.11 13.02
C GLY A 575 31.80 18.73 12.32
N GLY A 576 32.42 17.73 12.94
CA GLY A 576 32.48 16.36 12.45
C GLY A 576 33.54 16.11 11.35
N LYS A 577 34.51 17.02 11.16
CA LYS A 577 35.65 16.80 10.26
C LYS A 577 36.67 15.86 10.86
N THR A 578 36.96 16.05 12.16
CA THR A 578 37.85 15.18 12.93
C THR A 578 37.21 14.78 14.25
N TRP A 579 37.62 13.64 14.79
CA TRP A 579 37.06 13.05 15.99
C TRP A 579 38.17 12.78 17.01
N SER A 580 37.86 12.94 18.31
CA SER A 580 38.74 12.62 19.41
C SER A 580 39.04 11.12 19.48
N LYS A 581 39.99 10.74 20.36
CA LYS A 581 40.05 9.36 20.86
C LYS A 581 38.74 8.98 21.50
N ARG A 582 38.40 7.65 21.43
CA ARG A 582 37.20 7.11 22.06
C ARG A 582 37.22 7.30 23.59
N GLU A 583 36.07 7.60 24.15
CA GLU A 583 35.85 7.75 25.59
C GLU A 583 34.83 6.68 26.00
N PRO A 584 35.12 5.79 26.98
CA PRO A 584 34.11 4.86 27.48
C PRO A 584 33.08 5.60 28.35
N LEU A 585 31.82 5.20 28.28
CA LEU A 585 30.83 5.55 29.30
C LEU A 585 31.07 4.68 30.55
N PRO A 586 30.57 5.09 31.72
CA PRO A 586 30.68 4.25 32.94
C PRO A 586 30.06 2.86 32.72
N GLU A 587 30.48 1.87 33.47
CA GLU A 587 29.92 0.53 33.42
C GLU A 587 28.42 0.54 33.63
N GLY A 588 27.66 -0.17 32.75
CA GLY A 588 26.20 -0.19 32.76
C GLY A 588 25.53 0.95 32.00
N PHE A 589 26.30 1.93 31.48
CA PHE A 589 25.77 3.02 30.66
C PHE A 589 26.02 2.77 29.16
N LEU A 590 25.01 3.05 28.35
CA LEU A 590 25.05 2.86 26.89
C LEU A 590 24.96 4.19 26.11
N GLY A 591 24.65 5.28 26.80
CA GLY A 591 24.27 6.53 26.16
C GLY A 591 22.88 6.44 25.49
N PRO A 592 22.54 7.39 24.62
CA PRO A 592 21.28 7.33 23.87
C PRO A 592 21.29 6.07 22.98
N ILE A 593 20.24 5.24 23.12
CA ILE A 593 20.27 3.91 22.48
C ILE A 593 20.10 3.97 20.95
N LYS A 594 19.28 4.91 20.46
CA LYS A 594 18.99 5.15 19.03
C LYS A 594 18.62 6.60 18.75
N ASN A 595 17.68 7.17 19.52
CA ASN A 595 17.15 8.52 19.29
C ASN A 595 17.97 9.59 20.04
N LYS A 596 17.86 10.83 19.58
CA LYS A 596 18.72 11.92 20.04
C LYS A 596 18.47 12.32 21.49
N PRO A 597 19.53 12.65 22.25
CA PRO A 597 19.39 13.35 23.53
C PRO A 597 18.70 14.70 23.39
N GLU A 598 18.12 15.17 24.49
CA GLU A 598 17.66 16.55 24.62
C GLU A 598 18.54 17.33 25.62
N TYR A 599 18.75 18.64 25.34
CA TYR A 599 19.43 19.53 26.24
C TYR A 599 18.41 20.47 26.90
N ILE A 600 18.18 20.27 28.19
CA ILE A 600 17.11 20.94 28.94
C ILE A 600 17.68 21.50 30.22
N ASN A 601 17.59 22.82 30.40
CA ASN A 601 18.06 23.52 31.61
C ASN A 601 19.50 23.19 32.02
N GLY A 602 20.41 23.06 31.05
CA GLY A 602 21.83 22.75 31.32
C GLY A 602 22.14 21.24 31.38
N ARG A 603 21.16 20.40 31.32
CA ARG A 603 21.20 18.96 31.47
C ARG A 603 21.10 18.24 30.12
N ILE A 604 21.92 17.22 29.88
CA ILE A 604 21.79 16.27 28.77
C ILE A 604 20.93 15.12 29.28
N ILE A 605 19.83 14.82 28.61
CA ILE A 605 18.97 13.68 28.90
C ILE A 605 19.06 12.71 27.69
N CYS A 606 19.73 11.59 27.89
CA CYS A 606 19.86 10.54 26.88
C CYS A 606 18.70 9.54 27.01
N PRO A 607 17.84 9.40 26.00
CA PRO A 607 16.81 8.37 26.00
C PRO A 607 17.47 7.01 25.72
N SER A 608 17.35 6.08 26.65
CA SER A 608 18.00 4.77 26.59
C SER A 608 17.01 3.63 26.87
N SER A 609 17.44 2.42 26.63
CA SER A 609 16.65 1.22 26.91
C SER A 609 17.54 -0.01 26.97
N THR A 610 17.06 -1.04 27.67
CA THR A 610 17.70 -2.36 27.73
C THR A 610 16.80 -3.44 27.15
N GLU A 611 17.42 -4.45 26.58
CA GLU A 611 16.81 -5.66 26.04
C GLU A 611 17.44 -6.87 26.74
N GLY A 612 16.87 -7.32 27.84
CA GLY A 612 17.44 -8.40 28.65
C GLY A 612 16.40 -9.41 29.13
N SER A 613 16.80 -10.29 30.05
CA SER A 613 15.95 -11.31 30.66
C SER A 613 14.67 -10.76 31.30
N ASN A 614 14.68 -9.49 31.71
CA ASN A 614 13.52 -8.78 32.27
C ASN A 614 12.65 -8.09 31.20
N GLY A 615 12.84 -8.44 29.93
CA GLY A 615 12.14 -7.82 28.79
C GLY A 615 12.71 -6.45 28.39
N TRP A 616 12.00 -5.75 27.54
CA TRP A 616 12.34 -4.43 27.07
C TRP A 616 11.96 -3.37 28.10
N ARG A 617 12.93 -2.55 28.51
CA ARG A 617 12.74 -1.53 29.54
C ARG A 617 13.38 -0.21 29.13
N VAL A 618 12.63 0.87 29.29
CA VAL A 618 13.07 2.25 29.06
C VAL A 618 13.74 2.79 30.32
N HIS A 619 14.84 3.51 30.15
CA HIS A 619 15.50 4.31 31.17
C HIS A 619 16.14 5.56 30.54
N PHE A 620 16.65 6.45 31.39
CA PHE A 620 17.38 7.63 30.95
C PHE A 620 18.76 7.67 31.59
N GLU A 621 19.71 8.18 30.83
CA GLU A 621 21.07 8.46 31.28
C GLU A 621 21.30 9.95 31.21
N ILE A 622 21.50 10.57 32.35
CA ILE A 622 21.46 12.03 32.50
C ILE A 622 22.85 12.54 32.91
N SER A 623 23.27 13.65 32.28
CA SER A 623 24.48 14.37 32.65
C SER A 623 24.16 15.85 32.90
N ASP A 624 24.56 16.35 34.08
CA ASP A 624 24.41 17.75 34.47
C ASP A 624 25.71 18.57 34.21
N ASP A 625 26.76 17.95 33.69
CA ASP A 625 28.09 18.52 33.49
C ASP A 625 28.66 18.35 32.07
N LYS A 626 27.76 18.37 31.06
CA LYS A 626 28.08 18.24 29.62
C LYS A 626 28.73 16.91 29.24
N GLY A 627 28.30 15.84 29.90
CA GLY A 627 28.71 14.46 29.57
C GLY A 627 30.02 14.04 30.23
N LYS A 628 30.40 14.61 31.36
CA LYS A 628 31.56 14.16 32.13
C LYS A 628 31.17 13.11 33.17
N THR A 629 30.03 13.29 33.84
CA THR A 629 29.47 12.34 34.78
C THR A 629 28.04 12.01 34.41
N TRP A 630 27.57 10.83 34.79
CA TRP A 630 26.29 10.27 34.38
C TRP A 630 25.53 9.69 35.57
N LYS A 631 24.20 9.87 35.60
CA LYS A 631 23.28 9.19 36.49
C LYS A 631 22.18 8.50 35.70
N MET A 632 21.65 7.39 36.22
CA MET A 632 20.57 6.64 35.60
C MET A 632 19.24 6.95 36.29
N VAL A 633 18.18 7.12 35.50
CA VAL A 633 16.78 7.25 35.92
C VAL A 633 15.97 6.14 35.26
N GLY A 634 15.36 5.27 36.05
CA GLY A 634 14.68 4.05 35.60
C GLY A 634 15.43 2.79 35.98
N PRO A 635 15.04 1.61 35.44
CA PRO A 635 14.03 1.40 34.37
C PRO A 635 12.62 1.82 34.79
N LEU A 636 11.87 2.39 33.86
CA LEU A 636 10.52 2.89 34.12
C LEU A 636 9.55 1.76 34.43
N ASP A 637 8.60 1.99 35.32
CA ASP A 637 7.43 1.15 35.49
C ASP A 637 6.55 1.21 34.24
N ALA A 638 5.84 0.10 33.96
CA ALA A 638 4.94 0.00 32.81
C ALA A 638 3.59 -0.58 33.23
N GLU A 639 2.53 -0.17 32.52
CA GLU A 639 1.23 -0.79 32.65
C GLU A 639 1.25 -2.23 32.13
N LEU A 640 0.30 -3.06 32.61
CA LEU A 640 0.12 -4.39 32.12
C LEU A 640 -0.69 -4.39 30.84
N SER A 641 -0.21 -5.07 29.82
CA SER A 641 -0.90 -5.25 28.55
C SER A 641 -0.68 -6.67 28.04
N VAL A 642 -1.60 -7.18 27.26
CA VAL A 642 -1.41 -8.46 26.56
C VAL A 642 -0.57 -8.17 25.30
N PRO A 643 0.62 -8.74 25.16
CA PRO A 643 1.40 -8.59 23.94
C PRO A 643 0.63 -9.15 22.73
N THR A 644 0.52 -8.39 21.67
CA THR A 644 -0.15 -8.84 20.43
C THR A 644 0.69 -9.81 19.60
N GLN A 645 1.88 -10.12 20.07
CA GLN A 645 2.86 -10.97 19.40
C GLN A 645 2.92 -12.35 20.03
N ASN A 646 2.20 -13.30 19.44
CA ASN A 646 2.30 -14.70 19.78
C ASN A 646 3.43 -15.34 18.95
N ARG A 647 4.41 -15.94 19.62
CA ARG A 647 5.45 -16.75 18.98
C ARG A 647 4.92 -18.15 18.71
N LYS A 648 5.14 -18.68 17.51
CA LYS A 648 5.01 -20.11 17.27
C LYS A 648 6.13 -20.85 17.98
N LYS A 649 5.81 -21.91 18.73
CA LYS A 649 6.74 -22.84 19.35
C LYS A 649 7.70 -23.38 18.27
N GLY A 650 9.01 -23.10 18.38
CA GLY A 650 10.06 -23.66 17.53
C GLY A 650 10.72 -22.71 16.52
N GLY A 651 10.36 -21.45 16.45
CA GLY A 651 11.05 -20.46 15.62
C GLY A 651 12.20 -19.79 16.35
N VAL A 652 13.43 -19.92 15.83
CA VAL A 652 14.57 -19.11 16.31
C VAL A 652 14.38 -17.70 15.83
N ASN A 653 14.04 -16.78 16.72
CA ASN A 653 13.89 -15.37 16.40
C ASN A 653 15.20 -14.65 16.75
N VAL A 654 15.87 -14.10 15.74
CA VAL A 654 17.21 -13.52 15.89
C VAL A 654 17.19 -12.18 16.64
N ASP A 655 16.06 -11.46 16.61
CA ASP A 655 15.88 -10.24 17.41
C ASP A 655 15.58 -10.54 18.89
N ASP A 656 15.42 -11.80 19.23
CA ASP A 656 15.11 -12.29 20.57
C ASP A 656 16.30 -12.88 21.28
N GLN A 657 17.44 -12.39 20.98
CA GLN A 657 18.61 -12.98 21.62
C GLN A 657 18.51 -13.03 23.13
N GLU A 658 17.55 -12.34 23.77
CA GLU A 658 17.40 -12.36 25.23
C GLU A 658 16.07 -11.82 25.79
N GLY A 659 15.03 -11.64 25.00
CA GLY A 659 13.71 -11.27 25.52
C GLY A 659 12.87 -12.51 25.85
N GLY A 660 12.39 -12.60 27.07
CA GLY A 660 11.55 -13.71 27.53
C GLY A 660 10.45 -14.08 26.55
N GLU A 661 10.18 -15.37 26.42
CA GLU A 661 9.13 -15.95 25.56
C GLU A 661 7.76 -15.43 25.95
N ALA A 662 7.02 -14.87 24.99
CA ALA A 662 5.57 -14.76 25.11
C ALA A 662 5.00 -16.13 24.71
N ILE A 663 4.46 -16.86 25.66
CA ILE A 663 3.82 -18.16 25.44
C ILE A 663 2.34 -17.90 25.15
N GLU A 664 1.78 -18.62 24.18
CA GLU A 664 0.36 -18.60 23.88
C GLU A 664 -0.44 -18.93 25.16
N GLY A 665 -1.32 -18.02 25.61
CA GLY A 665 -2.13 -18.19 26.83
C GLY A 665 -1.57 -17.55 28.10
N GLU A 666 -0.43 -16.85 28.08
CA GLU A 666 0.03 -16.07 29.22
C GLU A 666 -0.73 -14.74 29.38
N GLY A 667 -1.03 -14.39 30.64
CA GLY A 667 -1.74 -13.16 31.02
C GLY A 667 -0.98 -11.86 30.72
N ALA A 668 -1.57 -10.73 31.06
CA ALA A 668 -1.00 -9.41 30.85
C ALA A 668 0.41 -9.28 31.44
N LYS A 669 1.35 -8.72 30.66
CA LYS A 669 2.75 -8.41 31.04
C LYS A 669 2.98 -6.90 30.97
N PRO A 670 4.01 -6.38 31.62
CA PRO A 670 4.39 -4.97 31.45
C PRO A 670 4.62 -4.65 29.97
N VAL A 671 4.17 -3.47 29.52
CA VAL A 671 4.40 -2.99 28.14
C VAL A 671 5.91 -3.05 27.82
N TYR A 672 6.26 -3.80 26.79
CA TYR A 672 7.64 -3.92 26.32
C TYR A 672 7.98 -2.77 25.38
N ALA A 673 8.74 -1.78 25.87
CA ALA A 673 9.08 -0.58 25.14
C ALA A 673 10.58 -0.31 25.12
N ILE A 674 11.11 0.15 23.96
CA ILE A 674 12.50 0.54 23.76
C ILE A 674 12.60 1.77 22.85
N GLN A 675 13.81 2.31 22.73
CA GLN A 675 14.19 3.36 21.77
C GLN A 675 13.32 4.63 21.92
N PRO A 676 13.23 5.23 23.11
CA PRO A 676 12.42 6.42 23.32
C PRO A 676 12.93 7.64 22.53
N SER A 677 12.01 8.46 22.01
CA SER A 677 12.25 9.84 21.55
C SER A 677 11.64 10.81 22.55
N ILE A 678 12.30 11.92 22.86
CA ILE A 678 11.82 12.89 23.83
C ILE A 678 11.14 14.07 23.13
N LEU A 679 9.92 14.38 23.53
CA LEU A 679 9.16 15.58 23.13
C LEU A 679 9.13 16.61 24.27
N LYS A 680 9.18 17.88 23.90
CA LYS A 680 9.12 19.00 24.84
C LYS A 680 7.81 19.77 24.66
N HIS A 681 6.96 19.77 25.67
CA HIS A 681 5.69 20.47 25.63
C HIS A 681 5.83 21.94 26.07
N LYS A 682 4.93 22.81 25.59
CA LYS A 682 4.91 24.26 25.92
C LYS A 682 4.71 24.54 27.41
N ASP A 683 4.09 23.61 28.12
CA ASP A 683 3.87 23.69 29.57
C ASP A 683 5.07 23.20 30.41
N GLY A 684 6.18 22.86 29.75
CA GLY A 684 7.40 22.40 30.38
C GLY A 684 7.49 20.91 30.65
N ARG A 685 6.42 20.13 30.41
CA ARG A 685 6.46 18.68 30.54
C ARG A 685 7.28 18.05 29.41
N LEU A 686 7.85 16.91 29.74
CA LEU A 686 8.50 16.03 28.78
C LEU A 686 7.60 14.82 28.53
N GLN A 687 7.62 14.32 27.32
CA GLN A 687 6.95 13.10 26.92
C GLN A 687 7.92 12.22 26.13
N ILE A 688 7.79 10.91 26.23
CA ILE A 688 8.50 10.00 25.33
C ILE A 688 7.54 9.24 24.43
N LEU A 689 8.02 8.92 23.24
CA LEU A 689 7.38 7.98 22.31
C LEU A 689 8.35 6.82 22.07
N CYS A 690 7.84 5.57 22.17
CA CYS A 690 8.66 4.37 22.15
C CYS A 690 8.15 3.33 21.14
N ARG A 691 9.09 2.61 20.55
CA ARG A 691 8.83 1.33 19.87
C ARG A 691 8.36 0.28 20.86
N THR A 692 7.38 -0.56 20.47
CA THR A 692 6.88 -1.64 21.33
C THR A 692 6.75 -2.98 20.63
N ARG A 693 6.50 -4.01 21.46
CA ARG A 693 5.96 -5.31 21.03
C ARG A 693 4.44 -5.42 21.19
N ASN A 694 3.76 -4.32 21.45
CA ASN A 694 2.32 -4.27 21.76
C ASN A 694 1.48 -3.70 20.62
N ALA A 695 2.01 -3.70 19.38
CA ALA A 695 1.34 -3.21 18.17
C ALA A 695 0.98 -1.70 18.16
N GLN A 696 1.29 -0.99 19.21
CA GLN A 696 1.04 0.46 19.39
C GLN A 696 2.29 1.15 19.91
N VAL A 697 2.44 2.44 19.64
CA VAL A 697 3.47 3.30 20.24
C VAL A 697 3.21 3.42 21.73
N ALA A 698 4.26 3.36 22.56
CA ALA A 698 4.14 3.63 23.99
C ALA A 698 4.61 5.03 24.34
N THR A 699 4.12 5.54 25.48
CA THR A 699 4.41 6.89 26.02
C THR A 699 4.60 6.86 27.54
N ALA A 700 5.37 7.82 28.04
CA ALA A 700 5.44 8.20 29.46
C ALA A 700 5.73 9.69 29.57
N TRP A 701 5.43 10.29 30.72
CA TRP A 701 5.49 11.72 30.96
C TRP A 701 6.36 12.08 32.18
N SER A 702 7.05 13.21 32.09
CA SER A 702 7.78 13.81 33.20
C SER A 702 7.38 15.31 33.36
N SER A 703 7.23 15.79 34.60
CA SER A 703 6.95 17.18 34.95
C SER A 703 8.08 17.85 35.72
N ASP A 704 9.22 17.17 35.90
CA ASP A 704 10.35 17.59 36.73
C ASP A 704 11.70 17.52 35.98
N ASN A 705 11.70 17.87 34.69
CA ASN A 705 12.88 17.86 33.83
C ASN A 705 13.55 16.45 33.70
N GLY A 706 12.77 15.39 33.78
CA GLY A 706 13.24 14.03 33.56
C GLY A 706 13.78 13.32 34.80
N ASP A 707 13.65 13.91 36.01
CA ASP A 707 14.05 13.23 37.24
C ASP A 707 13.10 12.10 37.65
N THR A 708 11.78 12.23 37.34
CA THR A 708 10.79 11.19 37.50
C THR A 708 9.88 11.08 36.28
N TRP A 709 9.32 9.92 36.07
CA TRP A 709 8.45 9.63 34.92
C TRP A 709 7.21 8.83 35.34
N SER A 710 6.12 9.05 34.63
CA SER A 710 4.93 8.22 34.77
C SER A 710 5.20 6.78 34.32
N LYS A 711 4.27 5.86 34.60
CA LYS A 711 4.29 4.53 34.00
C LYS A 711 4.23 4.62 32.48
N VAL A 712 4.88 3.68 31.81
CA VAL A 712 4.79 3.51 30.36
C VAL A 712 3.41 2.96 30.02
N THR A 713 2.68 3.65 29.15
CA THR A 713 1.33 3.30 28.67
C THR A 713 1.32 3.23 27.15
N LEU A 714 0.24 2.70 26.54
CA LEU A 714 0.07 2.65 25.09
C LEU A 714 -0.73 3.86 24.58
N LEU A 715 -0.36 4.35 23.39
CA LEU A 715 -1.11 5.35 22.61
C LEU A 715 -1.90 4.66 21.50
N ASP A 716 -2.98 5.30 21.05
CA ASP A 716 -3.72 4.84 19.86
C ASP A 716 -3.01 5.24 18.55
N VAL A 717 -1.76 4.81 18.45
CA VAL A 717 -0.89 5.01 17.28
C VAL A 717 -0.26 3.67 16.96
N PRO A 718 -0.42 3.14 15.73
CA PRO A 718 0.11 1.82 15.39
C PRO A 718 1.64 1.79 15.43
N ASN A 719 2.18 0.66 15.86
CA ASN A 719 3.60 0.35 15.78
C ASN A 719 3.80 -1.10 15.33
N ASN A 720 4.54 -1.27 14.27
CA ASN A 720 4.83 -2.56 13.65
C ASN A 720 6.05 -3.28 14.24
N ASN A 721 6.47 -2.89 15.45
CA ASN A 721 7.72 -3.31 16.06
C ASN A 721 8.97 -2.86 15.26
N SER A 722 8.94 -1.65 14.70
CA SER A 722 10.13 -0.98 14.18
C SER A 722 10.41 0.32 14.92
N GLY A 723 11.65 0.81 14.79
CA GLY A 723 12.07 2.05 15.42
C GLY A 723 11.25 3.24 14.92
N THR A 724 10.90 4.12 15.85
CA THR A 724 10.30 5.42 15.57
C THR A 724 11.29 6.52 15.92
N ASP A 725 11.08 7.72 15.38
CA ASP A 725 11.75 8.94 15.87
C ASP A 725 10.73 10.08 15.94
N ALA A 726 10.88 10.96 16.93
CA ALA A 726 9.98 12.08 17.12
C ALA A 726 10.73 13.34 17.59
N VAL A 727 10.17 14.49 17.24
CA VAL A 727 10.75 15.80 17.58
C VAL A 727 9.66 16.83 17.79
N THR A 728 9.92 17.81 18.67
CA THR A 728 9.09 19.00 18.83
C THR A 728 9.58 20.11 17.92
N MET A 729 8.71 20.66 17.10
CA MET A 729 8.98 21.80 16.22
C MET A 729 9.05 23.11 16.99
N LYS A 730 9.60 24.16 16.38
CA LYS A 730 9.70 25.50 16.97
C LYS A 730 8.35 26.13 17.32
N ASP A 731 7.29 25.79 16.62
CA ASP A 731 5.92 26.25 16.91
C ASP A 731 5.22 25.45 18.02
N GLY A 732 5.88 24.40 18.53
CA GLY A 732 5.43 23.54 19.62
C GLY A 732 4.56 22.37 19.20
N ARG A 733 4.30 22.17 17.91
CA ARG A 733 3.74 20.91 17.40
C ARG A 733 4.81 19.83 17.43
N HIS A 734 4.36 18.59 17.40
CA HIS A 734 5.22 17.41 17.42
C HIS A 734 5.14 16.67 16.09
N ILE A 735 6.26 16.14 15.63
CA ILE A 735 6.38 15.26 14.47
C ILE A 735 6.79 13.88 14.94
N LEU A 736 6.15 12.85 14.39
CA LEU A 736 6.51 11.45 14.56
C LEU A 736 6.82 10.84 13.18
N ILE A 737 7.98 10.24 13.04
CA ILE A 737 8.38 9.43 11.90
C ILE A 737 8.22 7.97 12.29
N TYR A 738 7.37 7.24 11.58
CA TYR A 738 7.01 5.87 11.95
C TYR A 738 6.46 5.09 10.75
N ASN A 739 6.33 3.79 10.90
CA ASN A 739 5.54 3.01 9.96
C ASN A 739 4.08 3.00 10.42
N ASN A 740 3.19 3.61 9.63
CA ASN A 740 1.75 3.66 9.94
C ASN A 740 1.09 2.29 9.72
N PHE A 741 1.56 1.31 10.45
CA PHE A 741 1.13 -0.07 10.39
C PHE A 741 1.30 -0.74 11.75
N SER A 742 0.40 -1.68 12.05
CA SER A 742 0.48 -2.50 13.25
C SER A 742 1.20 -3.82 12.96
N THR A 743 1.46 -4.62 13.98
CA THR A 743 1.92 -6.00 13.78
C THR A 743 0.82 -6.83 13.15
N LEU A 744 1.20 -7.81 12.31
CA LEU A 744 0.25 -8.79 11.78
C LEU A 744 -0.11 -9.83 12.86
N PRO A 745 -1.35 -10.35 12.90
CA PRO A 745 -1.72 -11.41 13.82
C PRO A 745 -0.76 -12.61 13.73
N GLY A 746 -0.25 -13.05 14.87
CA GLY A 746 0.66 -14.19 14.96
C GLY A 746 2.10 -13.93 14.45
N THR A 747 2.46 -12.68 14.14
CA THR A 747 3.82 -12.32 13.73
C THR A 747 4.47 -11.35 14.73
N PRO A 748 5.79 -11.44 14.95
CA PRO A 748 6.50 -10.55 15.86
C PRO A 748 6.72 -9.14 15.31
N LYS A 749 6.50 -8.90 14.02
CA LYS A 749 6.75 -7.62 13.34
C LYS A 749 5.67 -7.34 12.31
N GLY A 750 5.41 -6.06 11.99
CA GLY A 750 4.61 -5.55 10.90
C GLY A 750 5.45 -5.06 9.69
N PRO A 751 4.89 -4.80 8.49
CA PRO A 751 5.60 -4.18 7.37
C PRO A 751 6.35 -2.92 7.81
N ARG A 752 7.56 -2.71 7.27
CA ARG A 752 8.33 -1.47 7.50
C ARG A 752 8.02 -0.40 6.44
N THR A 753 6.92 -0.59 5.75
CA THR A 753 6.38 0.30 4.74
C THR A 753 4.87 0.41 4.94
N PRO A 754 4.24 1.58 4.73
CA PRO A 754 4.87 2.85 4.37
C PRO A 754 5.64 3.49 5.55
N LEU A 755 6.68 4.29 5.25
CA LEU A 755 7.29 5.21 6.21
C LEU A 755 6.54 6.53 6.16
N CYS A 756 5.95 6.94 7.27
CA CYS A 756 5.03 8.06 7.35
C CYS A 756 5.49 9.15 8.33
N VAL A 757 4.98 10.35 8.11
CA VAL A 757 5.01 11.45 9.05
C VAL A 757 3.63 11.63 9.65
N ALA A 758 3.53 11.68 10.97
CA ALA A 758 2.35 12.18 11.67
C ALA A 758 2.66 13.46 12.46
N VAL A 759 1.66 14.30 12.65
CA VAL A 759 1.73 15.56 13.41
C VAL A 759 0.75 15.50 14.57
N SER A 760 1.15 16.07 15.70
CA SER A 760 0.30 16.22 16.88
C SER A 760 0.53 17.59 17.55
N GLU A 761 -0.52 18.16 18.12
CA GLU A 761 -0.44 19.38 18.94
C GLU A 761 -0.25 19.08 20.42
N ASP A 762 -0.68 17.90 20.86
CA ASP A 762 -0.76 17.50 22.27
C ASP A 762 0.09 16.27 22.64
N GLY A 763 0.71 15.62 21.63
CA GLY A 763 1.48 14.39 21.80
C GLY A 763 0.64 13.13 22.04
N ILE A 764 -0.70 13.25 22.02
CA ILE A 764 -1.65 12.17 22.26
C ILE A 764 -2.42 11.83 20.99
N ASN A 765 -2.97 12.84 20.33
CA ASN A 765 -3.75 12.75 19.11
C ASN A 765 -2.83 12.96 17.89
N TRP A 766 -2.59 11.92 17.11
CA TRP A 766 -1.66 11.94 15.99
C TRP A 766 -2.38 11.82 14.66
N GLN A 767 -2.11 12.76 13.75
CA GLN A 767 -2.67 12.76 12.41
C GLN A 767 -1.58 12.43 11.38
N PRO A 768 -1.67 11.33 10.65
CA PRO A 768 -0.80 11.07 9.50
C PRO A 768 -0.99 12.14 8.43
N VAL A 769 0.10 12.78 7.99
CA VAL A 769 0.06 13.91 7.05
C VAL A 769 0.88 13.66 5.78
N LEU A 770 1.83 12.74 5.80
CA LEU A 770 2.74 12.53 4.70
C LEU A 770 3.26 11.09 4.69
N THR A 771 3.34 10.48 3.51
CA THR A 771 4.13 9.27 3.26
C THR A 771 5.46 9.67 2.65
N LEU A 772 6.56 9.30 3.31
CA LEU A 772 7.92 9.56 2.84
C LEU A 772 8.39 8.50 1.87
N GLU A 773 8.07 7.24 2.16
CA GLU A 773 8.50 6.09 1.38
C GLU A 773 7.43 4.99 1.49
N ASP A 774 7.02 4.42 0.37
CA ASP A 774 6.03 3.35 0.28
C ASP A 774 6.57 2.08 -0.42
N SER A 775 7.81 2.12 -0.90
CA SER A 775 8.52 0.93 -1.38
C SER A 775 9.14 0.14 -0.21
N PRO A 776 9.29 -1.19 -0.33
CA PRO A 776 9.85 -2.03 0.72
C PRO A 776 11.34 -1.81 0.97
#